data_670ce496ad39ebd5a6d38a655af57733
#
_entry.id   670ce496ad39ebd5a6d38a655af57733
#
_cell.length_a   1.000
_cell.length_b   1.000
_cell.length_c   1.000
_cell.angle_alpha   90.00
_cell.angle_beta   90.00
_cell.angle_gamma   90.00
#
_symmetry.space_group_name_H-M   'P 1'
#
loop_
_entity.id
_entity.type
_entity.pdbx_description
1 polymer ?
#
loop_
_entity_poly.entity_id
_entity_poly.type
_entity_poly.pdbx_seq_one_letter_code
_entity_poly.pdbx_strand_id
1 'polypeptide(L)'
;MRSKRKPIAIAILVVIAWFGVTGFFGPLFGKLTSVQENDNSAFLPDSAESTKAVKLLESFAAGESTAFPTLVLLEGSVGPEVLQQINAHLETVPDLKLGGTDVPLSKYLLPGSRVTAFPAADGKAVLASILLDGAAIAEVLPNDEPVLPAIVEALREDFTPFAKDLGFDSYVTGAGGLIGDLFGAFGDLDSTLLLTTLGVVAFILIIVYRSPILWFLPLLSAVFALSTAGGIIYLLAKNDVIDVNGQSQGILSVLVLGAGTDYALLLISRYREELHHHSTPVAAMRAAYKGTFEPIVASGATVALGLLVLLLSDLSGNRGLGPIGAIGVAVAVITMVTLLPAFLVLFGRWIFWPRIPRFDDVDAQLTGTWAKVGNLVERRPRRAWIITGLLLVVLAGFSTTLKTDGLSSSESFTGNPESVVGQKLLLNHFPGGEGDPTKVILKNELIPAVSEKLRGVEGVTAVAPEANAAGVIVKDGLSILNVTLSTAPDSRESRDRIPAIRDAVKSVDESILVGGTTAVFFDTDVAARHDNRTVIPVVLLLITLILGLLLRSIVSAVLLLGTVVLSYFATLGVCALVFNHIFGFAGADASFPLFAFIFLVALGIDYNIFLMTRVREESGKMGTRKGVIKGLMVTGSVITSAGIVLAATFGVLGILPLVFLAELGFAVAFGVLLDTIIVRSILVPALVHEIGPKVWWPSKLSKSAD
;
A
#
# COMPACT_ATOMS: atom_id res chain seq x y z
N MET A 1 11.04 -12.47 -50.49
CA MET A 1 10.61 -11.15 -49.96
C MET A 1 9.24 -11.14 -49.26
N ARG A 2 8.22 -11.85 -49.74
CA ARG A 2 6.88 -11.88 -49.08
C ARG A 2 6.84 -12.45 -47.66
N SER A 3 7.72 -13.38 -47.28
CA SER A 3 7.74 -14.01 -45.93
C SER A 3 8.24 -13.08 -44.80
N LYS A 4 9.07 -12.08 -45.09
CA LYS A 4 9.61 -11.14 -44.09
C LYS A 4 8.66 -9.97 -43.74
N ARG A 5 7.68 -9.66 -44.63
CA ARG A 5 6.76 -8.54 -44.44
C ARG A 5 5.60 -8.83 -43.43
N LYS A 6 5.13 -10.08 -43.36
CA LYS A 6 4.02 -10.47 -42.48
C LYS A 6 4.28 -10.21 -40.99
N PRO A 7 5.42 -10.63 -40.39
CA PRO A 7 5.62 -10.41 -38.95
C PRO A 7 5.81 -8.93 -38.58
N ILE A 8 6.39 -8.11 -39.47
CA ILE A 8 6.51 -6.66 -39.25
C ILE A 8 5.13 -5.99 -39.33
N ALA A 9 4.27 -6.40 -40.26
CA ALA A 9 2.91 -5.88 -40.39
C ALA A 9 2.06 -6.22 -39.14
N ILE A 10 2.22 -7.43 -38.60
CA ILE A 10 1.56 -7.84 -37.34
C ILE A 10 2.07 -6.96 -36.19
N ALA A 11 3.38 -6.71 -36.09
CA ALA A 11 3.94 -5.85 -35.04
C ALA A 11 3.39 -4.43 -35.11
N ILE A 12 3.28 -3.84 -36.31
CA ILE A 12 2.68 -2.51 -36.50
C ILE A 12 1.21 -2.53 -36.08
N LEU A 13 0.43 -3.54 -36.46
CA LEU A 13 -0.97 -3.66 -36.10
C LEU A 13 -1.17 -3.76 -34.60
N VAL A 14 -0.33 -4.54 -33.89
CA VAL A 14 -0.34 -4.64 -32.41
C VAL A 14 -0.06 -3.30 -31.77
N VAL A 15 0.95 -2.57 -32.25
CA VAL A 15 1.26 -1.23 -31.74
C VAL A 15 0.09 -0.28 -31.93
N ILE A 16 -0.51 -0.22 -33.13
CA ILE A 16 -1.68 0.63 -33.42
C ILE A 16 -2.86 0.24 -32.50
N ALA A 17 -3.12 -1.05 -32.31
CA ALA A 17 -4.18 -1.53 -31.42
C ALA A 17 -3.97 -1.06 -29.97
N TRP A 18 -2.75 -1.14 -29.45
CA TRP A 18 -2.43 -0.65 -28.10
C TRP A 18 -2.56 0.87 -27.96
N PHE A 19 -2.16 1.65 -28.97
CA PHE A 19 -2.44 3.09 -28.98
C PHE A 19 -3.94 3.39 -28.94
N GLY A 20 -4.77 2.60 -29.64
CA GLY A 20 -6.23 2.71 -29.57
C GLY A 20 -6.79 2.36 -28.19
N VAL A 21 -6.32 1.26 -27.59
CA VAL A 21 -6.72 0.83 -26.23
C VAL A 21 -6.34 1.87 -25.21
N THR A 22 -5.09 2.33 -25.20
CA THR A 22 -4.62 3.34 -24.25
C THR A 22 -5.27 4.70 -24.50
N GLY A 23 -5.55 5.06 -25.76
CA GLY A 23 -6.29 6.28 -26.10
C GLY A 23 -7.71 6.30 -25.55
N PHE A 24 -8.35 5.12 -25.41
CA PHE A 24 -9.66 4.99 -24.79
C PHE A 24 -9.59 4.97 -23.24
N PHE A 25 -8.69 4.17 -22.67
CA PHE A 25 -8.61 3.98 -21.21
C PHE A 25 -7.82 5.07 -20.49
N GLY A 26 -6.87 5.75 -21.16
CA GLY A 26 -6.03 6.77 -20.55
C GLY A 26 -6.81 7.95 -19.94
N PRO A 27 -7.76 8.57 -20.66
CA PRO A 27 -8.63 9.60 -20.08
C PRO A 27 -9.48 9.12 -18.91
N LEU A 28 -9.85 7.83 -18.89
CA LEU A 28 -10.61 7.24 -17.79
C LEU A 28 -9.72 7.03 -16.55
N PHE A 29 -8.44 6.67 -16.73
CA PHE A 29 -7.49 6.61 -15.64
C PHE A 29 -7.36 7.96 -14.93
N GLY A 30 -7.31 9.07 -15.67
CA GLY A 30 -7.27 10.42 -15.10
C GLY A 30 -8.50 10.78 -14.24
N LYS A 31 -9.59 10.01 -14.32
CA LYS A 31 -10.79 10.18 -13.48
C LYS A 31 -10.85 9.24 -12.29
N LEU A 32 -9.83 8.41 -12.07
CA LEU A 32 -9.85 7.40 -11.02
C LEU A 32 -9.99 8.02 -9.62
N THR A 33 -9.37 9.18 -9.39
CA THR A 33 -9.45 9.93 -8.13
C THR A 33 -10.89 10.35 -7.79
N SER A 34 -11.75 10.59 -8.80
CA SER A 34 -13.14 11.01 -8.57
C SER A 34 -14.08 9.90 -8.07
N VAL A 35 -13.62 8.65 -8.02
CA VAL A 35 -14.37 7.49 -7.52
C VAL A 35 -13.68 6.82 -6.33
N GLN A 36 -12.75 7.52 -5.68
CA GLN A 36 -12.09 7.04 -4.47
C GLN A 36 -12.96 7.25 -3.24
N GLU A 37 -13.02 6.23 -2.39
CA GLU A 37 -13.59 6.28 -1.06
C GLU A 37 -12.46 6.22 -0.03
N ASN A 38 -12.25 7.32 0.70
CA ASN A 38 -11.16 7.43 1.67
C ASN A 38 -11.69 7.64 3.11
N ASP A 39 -12.96 7.35 3.37
CA ASP A 39 -13.54 7.41 4.70
C ASP A 39 -13.05 6.24 5.57
N ASN A 40 -12.69 6.53 6.83
CA ASN A 40 -12.23 5.52 7.79
C ASN A 40 -13.27 4.44 8.08
N SER A 41 -14.56 4.75 7.99
CA SER A 41 -15.63 3.76 8.20
C SER A 41 -15.72 2.76 7.05
N ALA A 42 -15.36 3.16 5.83
CA ALA A 42 -15.33 2.31 4.65
C ALA A 42 -14.24 1.22 4.70
N PHE A 43 -13.27 1.34 5.61
CA PHE A 43 -12.21 0.34 5.77
C PHE A 43 -12.59 -0.84 6.67
N LEU A 44 -13.64 -0.70 7.49
CA LEU A 44 -14.06 -1.71 8.46
C LEU A 44 -14.95 -2.79 7.85
N PRO A 45 -14.93 -4.02 8.41
CA PRO A 45 -15.91 -5.03 8.02
C PRO A 45 -17.32 -4.66 8.48
N ASP A 46 -18.33 -4.97 7.68
CA ASP A 46 -19.76 -4.80 8.05
C ASP A 46 -20.14 -5.54 9.33
N SER A 47 -19.40 -6.58 9.69
CA SER A 47 -19.62 -7.39 10.89
C SER A 47 -19.17 -6.70 12.18
N ALA A 48 -18.25 -5.71 12.10
CA ALA A 48 -17.71 -5.04 13.28
C ALA A 48 -18.80 -4.31 14.09
N GLU A 49 -18.63 -4.29 15.41
CA GLU A 49 -19.57 -3.61 16.29
C GLU A 49 -19.58 -2.10 16.05
N SER A 50 -18.40 -1.51 15.85
CA SER A 50 -18.26 -0.09 15.54
C SER A 50 -18.92 0.29 14.20
N THR A 51 -18.86 -0.59 13.18
CA THR A 51 -19.58 -0.36 11.90
C THR A 51 -21.10 -0.35 12.10
N LYS A 52 -21.63 -1.28 12.90
CA LYS A 52 -23.05 -1.29 13.24
C LYS A 52 -23.45 -0.05 14.03
N ALA A 53 -22.58 0.36 14.96
CA ALA A 53 -22.81 1.58 15.73
C ALA A 53 -22.79 2.83 14.84
N VAL A 54 -21.85 2.95 13.88
CA VAL A 54 -21.80 4.06 12.91
C VAL A 54 -23.08 4.11 12.07
N LYS A 55 -23.51 2.99 11.47
CA LYS A 55 -24.77 2.91 10.69
C LYS A 55 -25.99 3.31 11.52
N LEU A 56 -25.99 2.97 12.82
CA LEU A 56 -27.08 3.36 13.71
C LEU A 56 -26.97 4.84 14.09
N LEU A 57 -25.78 5.38 14.32
CA LEU A 57 -25.56 6.81 14.55
C LEU A 57 -25.99 7.65 13.35
N GLU A 58 -25.73 7.21 12.13
CA GLU A 58 -26.24 7.82 10.91
C GLU A 58 -27.77 7.85 10.88
N SER A 59 -28.43 6.80 11.41
CA SER A 59 -29.88 6.79 11.53
C SER A 59 -30.38 7.79 12.55
N PHE A 60 -29.65 8.05 13.64
CA PHE A 60 -29.97 9.13 14.59
C PHE A 60 -29.89 10.48 13.92
N ALA A 61 -28.97 10.64 13.02
CA ALA A 61 -28.80 11.81 12.18
C ALA A 61 -29.78 11.89 10.99
N ALA A 62 -30.70 10.91 10.80
CA ALA A 62 -31.61 10.87 9.65
C ALA A 62 -32.51 12.12 9.56
N GLY A 63 -32.05 13.08 8.82
CA GLY A 63 -32.56 14.44 8.69
C GLY A 63 -31.59 15.51 9.20
N GLU A 64 -30.56 15.13 9.96
CA GLU A 64 -29.42 15.93 10.38
C GLU A 64 -28.18 15.06 10.13
N SER A 65 -27.34 15.49 9.23
CA SER A 65 -26.09 14.87 8.81
C SER A 65 -25.14 14.61 10.00
N THR A 66 -24.31 13.58 9.92
CA THR A 66 -23.29 13.29 10.94
C THR A 66 -22.34 14.48 11.09
N ALA A 67 -22.20 14.98 12.32
CA ALA A 67 -21.27 16.07 12.60
C ALA A 67 -19.82 15.60 12.41
N PHE A 68 -19.09 16.30 11.57
CA PHE A 68 -17.67 16.08 11.31
C PHE A 68 -16.84 17.23 11.88
N PRO A 69 -16.19 17.07 13.05
CA PRO A 69 -15.54 18.16 13.74
C PRO A 69 -14.23 18.55 13.05
N THR A 70 -14.16 19.81 12.63
CA THR A 70 -12.93 20.48 12.22
C THR A 70 -12.61 21.53 13.27
N LEU A 71 -11.40 21.52 13.79
CA LEU A 71 -10.98 22.37 14.89
C LEU A 71 -9.93 23.36 14.44
N VAL A 72 -10.03 24.62 14.89
CA VAL A 72 -8.96 25.61 14.74
C VAL A 72 -8.47 25.99 16.13
N LEU A 73 -7.23 25.64 16.43
CA LEU A 73 -6.56 26.00 17.67
C LEU A 73 -5.84 27.33 17.45
N LEU A 74 -6.12 28.31 18.29
CA LEU A 74 -5.42 29.59 18.37
C LEU A 74 -4.62 29.60 19.67
N GLU A 75 -3.29 29.55 19.57
CA GLU A 75 -2.38 29.54 20.73
C GLU A 75 -1.84 30.95 20.99
N GLY A 76 -2.13 31.48 22.20
CA GLY A 76 -1.74 32.80 22.60
C GLY A 76 -2.43 33.25 23.89
N SER A 77 -2.12 34.43 24.38
CA SER A 77 -2.66 34.93 25.66
C SER A 77 -4.11 35.46 25.47
N VAL A 78 -5.06 34.78 26.07
CA VAL A 78 -6.49 35.03 25.90
C VAL A 78 -6.98 36.05 26.90
N GLY A 79 -7.38 37.24 26.35
CA GLY A 79 -8.08 38.28 27.12
C GLY A 79 -9.53 38.47 26.64
N PRO A 80 -10.42 39.14 27.42
CA PRO A 80 -11.79 39.34 27.02
C PRO A 80 -11.98 40.10 25.68
N GLU A 81 -11.10 41.06 25.38
CA GLU A 81 -11.12 41.81 24.13
C GLU A 81 -10.72 40.91 22.95
N VAL A 82 -9.69 40.07 23.11
CA VAL A 82 -9.24 39.13 22.09
C VAL A 82 -10.31 38.08 21.81
N LEU A 83 -10.97 37.54 22.84
CA LEU A 83 -12.08 36.60 22.68
C LEU A 83 -13.25 37.23 21.91
N GLN A 84 -13.54 38.51 22.14
CA GLN A 84 -14.58 39.23 21.39
C GLN A 84 -14.18 39.37 19.90
N GLN A 85 -12.91 39.69 19.60
CA GLN A 85 -12.42 39.78 18.21
C GLN A 85 -12.47 38.40 17.53
N ILE A 86 -12.06 37.32 18.21
CA ILE A 86 -12.17 35.96 17.69
C ILE A 86 -13.62 35.63 17.38
N ASN A 87 -14.56 35.86 18.31
CA ASN A 87 -15.97 35.56 18.07
C ASN A 87 -16.55 36.38 16.90
N ALA A 88 -16.16 37.65 16.73
CA ALA A 88 -16.58 38.46 15.59
C ALA A 88 -16.02 37.91 14.25
N HIS A 89 -14.79 37.40 14.25
CA HIS A 89 -14.20 36.77 13.08
C HIS A 89 -14.90 35.45 12.74
N LEU A 90 -15.26 34.62 13.75
CA LEU A 90 -15.96 33.38 13.53
C LEU A 90 -17.33 33.54 12.83
N GLU A 91 -17.97 34.71 12.97
CA GLU A 91 -19.23 35.02 12.26
C GLU A 91 -19.00 35.14 10.72
N THR A 92 -17.79 35.40 10.25
CA THR A 92 -17.45 35.51 8.81
C THR A 92 -17.05 34.16 8.20
N VAL A 93 -16.66 33.15 8.99
CA VAL A 93 -16.19 31.83 8.53
C VAL A 93 -17.18 31.14 7.60
N PRO A 94 -18.51 31.16 7.84
CA PRO A 94 -19.49 30.54 6.94
C PRO A 94 -19.46 31.11 5.49
N ASP A 95 -18.98 32.31 5.28
CA ASP A 95 -18.94 32.97 3.98
C ASP A 95 -17.64 32.76 3.21
N LEU A 96 -16.69 32.03 3.79
CA LEU A 96 -15.42 31.67 3.14
C LEU A 96 -15.67 30.90 1.83
N LYS A 97 -15.00 31.30 0.77
CA LYS A 97 -15.09 30.69 -0.54
C LYS A 97 -14.06 29.55 -0.65
N LEU A 98 -14.47 28.40 -1.22
CA LEU A 98 -13.67 27.17 -1.25
C LEU A 98 -13.02 26.93 -2.61
N GLY A 99 -11.74 26.53 -2.61
CA GLY A 99 -11.02 26.04 -3.77
C GLY A 99 -11.02 26.97 -4.98
N GLY A 100 -11.00 28.30 -4.76
CA GLY A 100 -11.07 29.30 -5.85
C GLY A 100 -12.43 29.34 -6.58
N THR A 101 -13.46 28.68 -6.04
CA THR A 101 -14.84 28.71 -6.55
C THR A 101 -15.67 29.76 -5.81
N ASP A 102 -16.90 30.01 -6.26
CA ASP A 102 -17.86 30.86 -5.55
C ASP A 102 -18.70 30.14 -4.50
N VAL A 103 -18.37 28.88 -4.21
CA VAL A 103 -19.12 28.05 -3.24
C VAL A 103 -18.70 28.43 -1.80
N PRO A 104 -19.64 28.85 -0.93
CA PRO A 104 -19.32 29.24 0.43
C PRO A 104 -19.24 28.00 1.36
N LEU A 105 -18.44 28.12 2.42
CA LEU A 105 -18.31 27.09 3.46
C LEU A 105 -19.65 26.75 4.12
N SER A 106 -20.55 27.72 4.24
CA SER A 106 -21.89 27.54 4.83
C SER A 106 -22.72 26.41 4.20
N LYS A 107 -22.47 26.07 2.94
CA LYS A 107 -23.10 24.92 2.26
C LYS A 107 -22.73 23.58 2.91
N TYR A 108 -21.56 23.52 3.54
CA TYR A 108 -20.99 22.29 4.10
C TYR A 108 -20.99 22.26 5.64
N LEU A 109 -21.52 23.29 6.28
CA LEU A 109 -21.73 23.26 7.73
C LEU A 109 -22.91 22.37 8.09
N LEU A 110 -22.80 21.71 9.23
CA LEU A 110 -23.91 20.96 9.79
C LEU A 110 -25.13 21.87 9.99
N PRO A 111 -26.32 21.53 9.48
CA PRO A 111 -27.51 22.38 9.60
C PRO A 111 -27.81 22.77 11.04
N GLY A 112 -27.97 24.05 11.29
CA GLY A 112 -28.25 24.59 12.64
C GLY A 112 -27.04 24.72 13.56
N SER A 113 -25.84 24.28 13.15
CA SER A 113 -24.61 24.49 13.90
C SER A 113 -24.13 25.94 13.79
N ARG A 114 -23.40 26.39 14.81
CA ARG A 114 -22.66 27.66 14.79
C ARG A 114 -21.20 27.39 15.04
N VAL A 115 -20.35 28.16 14.43
CA VAL A 115 -18.92 28.15 14.76
C VAL A 115 -18.77 28.80 16.14
N THR A 116 -18.17 28.07 17.09
CA THR A 116 -18.09 28.48 18.50
C THR A 116 -16.64 28.45 18.97
N ALA A 117 -16.27 29.41 19.82
CA ALA A 117 -14.96 29.49 20.45
C ALA A 117 -15.03 29.07 21.91
N PHE A 118 -14.09 28.22 22.32
CA PHE A 118 -13.91 27.74 23.69
C PHE A 118 -12.52 28.16 24.19
N PRO A 119 -12.42 29.09 25.18
CA PRO A 119 -11.12 29.40 25.76
C PRO A 119 -10.63 28.25 26.63
N ALA A 120 -9.35 27.94 26.57
CA ALA A 120 -8.71 26.97 27.44
C ALA A 120 -8.71 27.45 28.90
N ALA A 121 -8.77 26.51 29.85
CA ALA A 121 -8.81 26.81 31.28
C ALA A 121 -7.54 27.53 31.78
N ASP A 122 -6.41 27.36 31.10
CA ASP A 122 -5.12 28.01 31.40
C ASP A 122 -5.00 29.42 30.80
N GLY A 123 -5.98 29.86 30.00
CA GLY A 123 -5.99 31.17 29.36
C GLY A 123 -4.92 31.38 28.26
N LYS A 124 -4.37 30.29 27.72
CA LYS A 124 -3.29 30.35 26.73
C LYS A 124 -3.69 29.85 25.33
N ALA A 125 -4.91 29.40 25.17
CA ALA A 125 -5.42 28.96 23.88
C ALA A 125 -6.93 29.19 23.75
N VAL A 126 -7.40 29.28 22.50
CA VAL A 126 -8.81 29.26 22.14
C VAL A 126 -9.03 28.19 21.08
N LEU A 127 -10.04 27.36 21.29
CA LEU A 127 -10.43 26.32 20.34
C LEU A 127 -11.71 26.77 19.61
N ALA A 128 -11.64 26.99 18.30
CA ALA A 128 -12.82 27.16 17.47
C ALA A 128 -13.27 25.82 16.92
N SER A 129 -14.53 25.48 17.13
CA SER A 129 -15.15 24.25 16.64
C SER A 129 -16.08 24.54 15.47
N ILE A 130 -15.79 23.92 14.33
CA ILE A 130 -16.53 24.00 13.07
C ILE A 130 -17.08 22.60 12.80
N LEU A 131 -18.39 22.45 12.91
CA LEU A 131 -19.06 21.19 12.65
C LEU A 131 -19.49 21.12 11.20
N LEU A 132 -18.84 20.26 10.43
CA LEU A 132 -19.14 20.03 9.02
C LEU A 132 -20.21 18.94 8.87
N ASP A 133 -20.92 18.99 7.76
CA ASP A 133 -21.85 17.95 7.31
C ASP A 133 -21.06 16.79 6.67
N GLY A 134 -20.99 15.65 7.35
CA GLY A 134 -20.21 14.48 6.89
C GLY A 134 -20.62 13.96 5.51
N ALA A 135 -21.90 14.07 5.13
CA ALA A 135 -22.36 13.67 3.81
C ALA A 135 -21.99 14.70 2.73
N ALA A 136 -22.11 16.01 3.06
CA ALA A 136 -21.80 17.08 2.12
C ALA A 136 -20.31 17.20 1.82
N ILE A 137 -19.43 16.94 2.79
CA ILE A 137 -17.95 17.00 2.57
C ILE A 137 -17.41 15.85 1.72
N ALA A 138 -18.18 14.80 1.49
CA ALA A 138 -17.82 13.72 0.57
C ALA A 138 -18.03 14.11 -0.91
N GLU A 139 -18.70 15.22 -1.19
CA GLU A 139 -18.88 15.76 -2.56
C GLU A 139 -17.56 16.30 -3.10
N VAL A 140 -17.57 16.64 -4.41
CA VAL A 140 -16.51 17.41 -5.07
C VAL A 140 -17.01 18.82 -5.42
N LEU A 141 -16.11 19.78 -5.42
CA LEU A 141 -16.38 21.14 -5.88
C LEU A 141 -16.61 21.17 -7.40
N PRO A 142 -17.18 22.26 -7.96
CA PRO A 142 -17.41 22.40 -9.40
C PRO A 142 -16.16 22.32 -10.28
N ASN A 143 -14.97 22.44 -9.69
CA ASN A 143 -13.66 22.31 -10.34
C ASN A 143 -13.05 20.89 -10.18
N ASP A 144 -13.84 19.90 -9.77
CA ASP A 144 -13.44 18.52 -9.48
C ASP A 144 -12.46 18.37 -8.29
N GLU A 145 -12.34 19.39 -7.44
CA GLU A 145 -11.50 19.36 -6.22
C GLU A 145 -12.30 18.77 -5.04
N PRO A 146 -11.71 17.90 -4.19
CA PRO A 146 -12.38 17.37 -3.00
C PRO A 146 -12.72 18.50 -2.01
N VAL A 147 -13.93 18.46 -1.45
CA VAL A 147 -14.46 19.52 -0.57
C VAL A 147 -13.66 19.67 0.71
N LEU A 148 -13.34 18.57 1.41
CA LEU A 148 -12.71 18.64 2.73
C LEU A 148 -11.29 19.27 2.70
N PRO A 149 -10.37 18.89 1.80
CA PRO A 149 -9.10 19.60 1.65
C PRO A 149 -9.26 21.08 1.33
N ALA A 150 -10.21 21.43 0.45
CA ALA A 150 -10.48 22.81 0.11
C ALA A 150 -10.99 23.64 1.31
N ILE A 151 -11.80 23.03 2.19
CA ILE A 151 -12.21 23.64 3.46
C ILE A 151 -11.01 23.89 4.38
N VAL A 152 -10.17 22.87 4.56
CA VAL A 152 -8.99 22.95 5.45
C VAL A 152 -8.04 24.04 4.96
N GLU A 153 -7.79 24.10 3.65
CA GLU A 153 -6.94 25.16 3.07
C GLU A 153 -7.55 26.56 3.21
N ALA A 154 -8.85 26.72 2.95
CA ALA A 154 -9.54 27.99 3.14
C ALA A 154 -9.49 28.47 4.60
N LEU A 155 -9.63 27.55 5.57
CA LEU A 155 -9.49 27.88 6.98
C LEU A 155 -8.05 28.29 7.35
N ARG A 156 -7.03 27.65 6.77
CA ARG A 156 -5.63 28.04 6.96
C ARG A 156 -5.33 29.42 6.40
N GLU A 157 -5.78 29.66 5.17
CA GLU A 157 -5.60 30.96 4.51
C GLU A 157 -6.27 32.09 5.27
N ASP A 158 -7.42 31.85 5.90
CA ASP A 158 -8.18 32.87 6.65
C ASP A 158 -7.62 33.09 8.07
N PHE A 159 -7.41 31.97 8.83
CA PHE A 159 -6.98 32.08 10.21
C PHE A 159 -5.52 32.44 10.41
N THR A 160 -4.61 32.07 9.51
CA THR A 160 -3.18 32.34 9.67
C THR A 160 -2.87 33.84 9.74
N PRO A 161 -3.33 34.70 8.81
CA PRO A 161 -3.11 36.13 8.92
C PRO A 161 -3.88 36.77 10.10
N PHE A 162 -5.13 36.35 10.34
CA PHE A 162 -5.93 36.81 11.46
C PHE A 162 -5.26 36.54 12.83
N ALA A 163 -4.80 35.35 13.05
CA ALA A 163 -4.11 34.97 14.29
C ALA A 163 -2.82 35.78 14.49
N LYS A 164 -2.04 35.95 13.41
CA LYS A 164 -0.80 36.74 13.45
C LYS A 164 -1.02 38.17 13.82
N ASP A 165 -2.11 38.78 13.35
CA ASP A 165 -2.49 40.17 13.69
C ASP A 165 -2.82 40.32 15.18
N LEU A 166 -3.32 39.25 15.82
CA LEU A 166 -3.59 39.18 17.26
C LEU A 166 -2.36 38.75 18.09
N GLY A 167 -1.25 38.35 17.46
CA GLY A 167 -0.07 37.80 18.14
C GLY A 167 -0.27 36.34 18.57
N PHE A 168 -1.09 35.59 17.87
CA PHE A 168 -1.38 34.16 18.07
C PHE A 168 -0.80 33.34 16.93
N ASP A 169 -0.55 32.06 17.20
CA ASP A 169 -0.36 31.04 16.18
C ASP A 169 -1.66 30.25 15.98
N SER A 170 -2.00 29.92 14.72
CA SER A 170 -3.19 29.17 14.35
C SER A 170 -2.84 27.81 13.79
N TYR A 171 -3.67 26.82 14.10
CA TYR A 171 -3.51 25.43 13.62
C TYR A 171 -4.87 24.83 13.32
N VAL A 172 -5.09 24.42 12.05
CA VAL A 172 -6.29 23.65 11.67
C VAL A 172 -6.04 22.17 11.98
N THR A 173 -6.84 21.60 12.88
CA THR A 173 -6.66 20.25 13.46
C THR A 173 -7.99 19.54 13.68
N GLY A 174 -8.03 18.53 14.57
CA GLY A 174 -9.16 17.66 14.76
C GLY A 174 -9.33 16.67 13.60
N ALA A 175 -10.44 15.95 13.57
CA ALA A 175 -10.72 14.96 12.52
C ALA A 175 -10.66 15.60 11.12
N GLY A 176 -11.24 16.80 10.95
CA GLY A 176 -11.25 17.51 9.68
C GLY A 176 -9.87 17.91 9.19
N GLY A 177 -9.03 18.47 10.07
CA GLY A 177 -7.66 18.83 9.75
C GLY A 177 -6.79 17.65 9.38
N LEU A 178 -6.83 16.58 10.20
CA LEU A 178 -6.04 15.36 9.98
C LEU A 178 -6.43 14.63 8.70
N ILE A 179 -7.73 14.45 8.45
CA ILE A 179 -8.21 13.82 7.22
C ILE A 179 -7.99 14.72 6.01
N GLY A 180 -8.14 16.05 6.14
CA GLY A 180 -7.80 16.99 5.08
C GLY A 180 -6.33 16.92 4.67
N ASP A 181 -5.40 16.83 5.62
CA ASP A 181 -3.97 16.62 5.34
C ASP A 181 -3.70 15.24 4.72
N LEU A 182 -4.44 14.21 5.14
CA LEU A 182 -4.35 12.87 4.54
C LEU A 182 -4.79 12.88 3.07
N PHE A 183 -5.91 13.53 2.76
CA PHE A 183 -6.37 13.71 1.39
C PHE A 183 -5.41 14.56 0.56
N GLY A 184 -4.88 15.64 1.14
CA GLY A 184 -3.84 16.47 0.50
C GLY A 184 -2.60 15.63 0.17
N ALA A 185 -2.15 14.80 1.13
CA ALA A 185 -1.05 13.87 0.91
C ALA A 185 -1.33 12.86 -0.22
N PHE A 186 -2.57 12.43 -0.44
CA PHE A 186 -2.95 11.58 -1.56
C PHE A 186 -3.19 12.35 -2.86
N GLY A 187 -3.70 13.59 -2.83
CA GLY A 187 -3.97 14.41 -4.01
C GLY A 187 -2.71 14.79 -4.77
N ASP A 188 -1.64 15.15 -4.06
CA ASP A 188 -0.32 15.44 -4.64
C ASP A 188 0.41 14.18 -5.14
N LEU A 189 -0.10 12.98 -4.80
CA LEU A 189 0.52 11.70 -5.13
C LEU A 189 0.53 11.39 -6.62
N ASP A 190 -0.55 11.69 -7.33
CA ASP A 190 -0.77 11.17 -8.68
C ASP A 190 0.28 11.65 -9.67
N SER A 191 0.67 12.92 -9.62
CA SER A 191 1.68 13.47 -10.54
C SER A 191 3.10 13.29 -10.00
N THR A 192 3.36 13.61 -8.74
CA THR A 192 4.70 13.58 -8.14
C THR A 192 5.21 12.15 -7.98
N LEU A 193 4.39 11.24 -7.46
CA LEU A 193 4.74 9.83 -7.33
C LEU A 193 4.99 9.19 -8.69
N LEU A 194 4.09 9.42 -9.65
CA LEU A 194 4.22 8.86 -10.99
C LEU A 194 5.48 9.36 -11.69
N LEU A 195 5.72 10.67 -11.70
CA LEU A 195 6.91 11.26 -12.33
C LEU A 195 8.20 10.83 -11.65
N THR A 196 8.22 10.78 -10.32
CA THR A 196 9.39 10.32 -9.56
C THR A 196 9.65 8.83 -9.82
N THR A 197 8.63 7.99 -9.81
CA THR A 197 8.75 6.56 -10.14
C THR A 197 9.27 6.37 -11.56
N LEU A 198 8.69 7.07 -12.54
CA LEU A 198 9.14 7.02 -13.93
C LEU A 198 10.61 7.48 -14.06
N GLY A 199 11.01 8.55 -13.38
CA GLY A 199 12.37 9.06 -13.37
C GLY A 199 13.37 8.08 -12.75
N VAL A 200 13.05 7.52 -11.59
CA VAL A 200 13.90 6.53 -10.91
C VAL A 200 14.03 5.25 -11.73
N VAL A 201 12.91 4.73 -12.24
CA VAL A 201 12.91 3.52 -13.09
C VAL A 201 13.70 3.78 -14.38
N ALA A 202 13.48 4.91 -15.06
CA ALA A 202 14.22 5.28 -16.24
C ALA A 202 15.73 5.32 -15.98
N PHE A 203 16.15 5.99 -14.91
CA PHE A 203 17.56 6.10 -14.52
C PHE A 203 18.20 4.72 -14.31
N ILE A 204 17.53 3.83 -13.58
CA ILE A 204 18.05 2.49 -13.31
C ILE A 204 18.07 1.63 -14.58
N LEU A 205 17.01 1.69 -15.40
CA LEU A 205 16.98 0.95 -16.67
C LEU A 205 18.11 1.39 -17.63
N ILE A 206 18.48 2.68 -17.66
CA ILE A 206 19.63 3.17 -18.42
C ILE A 206 20.92 2.48 -17.94
N ILE A 207 21.12 2.38 -16.63
CA ILE A 207 22.31 1.73 -16.04
C ILE A 207 22.31 0.23 -16.33
N VAL A 208 21.17 -0.42 -16.15
CA VAL A 208 21.03 -1.88 -16.32
C VAL A 208 21.20 -2.30 -17.79
N TYR A 209 20.50 -1.64 -18.69
CA TYR A 209 20.57 -1.96 -20.13
C TYR A 209 21.84 -1.45 -20.78
N ARG A 210 22.51 -0.47 -20.19
CA ARG A 210 23.68 0.21 -20.78
C ARG A 210 23.39 0.70 -22.19
N SER A 211 22.16 1.13 -22.42
CA SER A 211 21.68 1.71 -23.68
C SER A 211 20.82 2.95 -23.37
N PRO A 212 21.14 4.09 -23.96
CA PRO A 212 20.39 5.33 -23.74
C PRO A 212 19.02 5.35 -24.43
N ILE A 213 18.66 4.30 -25.17
CA ILE A 213 17.41 4.26 -25.94
C ILE A 213 16.51 3.12 -25.46
N LEU A 214 17.09 1.97 -25.09
CA LEU A 214 16.34 0.76 -24.79
C LEU A 214 15.41 0.90 -23.60
N TRP A 215 15.76 1.70 -22.58
CA TRP A 215 14.94 1.92 -21.38
C TRP A 215 13.54 2.47 -21.68
N PHE A 216 13.42 3.21 -22.79
CA PHE A 216 12.17 3.87 -23.16
C PHE A 216 11.05 2.87 -23.52
N LEU A 217 11.37 1.76 -24.20
CA LEU A 217 10.35 0.80 -24.64
C LEU A 217 9.67 0.05 -23.50
N PRO A 218 10.39 -0.53 -22.51
CA PRO A 218 9.76 -1.10 -21.34
C PRO A 218 8.92 -0.10 -20.55
N LEU A 219 9.46 1.09 -20.34
CA LEU A 219 8.77 2.11 -19.57
C LEU A 219 7.50 2.60 -20.28
N LEU A 220 7.57 2.85 -21.58
CA LEU A 220 6.39 3.18 -22.38
C LEU A 220 5.33 2.07 -22.33
N SER A 221 5.77 0.80 -22.43
CA SER A 221 4.86 -0.35 -22.32
C SER A 221 4.22 -0.43 -20.92
N ALA A 222 4.97 -0.12 -19.85
CA ALA A 222 4.46 -0.09 -18.49
C ALA A 222 3.45 1.05 -18.27
N VAL A 223 3.68 2.24 -18.86
CA VAL A 223 2.71 3.34 -18.85
C VAL A 223 1.41 2.97 -19.58
N PHE A 224 1.50 2.28 -20.73
CA PHE A 224 0.33 1.78 -21.41
C PHE A 224 -0.45 0.76 -20.58
N ALA A 225 0.29 -0.12 -19.86
CA ALA A 225 -0.33 -1.07 -18.94
C ALA A 225 -1.05 -0.35 -17.80
N LEU A 226 -0.40 0.63 -17.16
CA LEU A 226 -0.97 1.40 -16.04
C LEU A 226 -2.22 2.17 -16.48
N SER A 227 -2.14 2.91 -17.59
CA SER A 227 -3.29 3.66 -18.11
C SER A 227 -4.48 2.76 -18.47
N THR A 228 -4.20 1.59 -19.03
CA THR A 228 -5.26 0.62 -19.39
C THR A 228 -5.85 -0.02 -18.12
N ALA A 229 -5.01 -0.45 -17.16
CA ALA A 229 -5.46 -1.04 -15.91
C ALA A 229 -6.30 -0.04 -15.10
N GLY A 230 -5.81 1.19 -14.93
CA GLY A 230 -6.52 2.24 -14.21
C GLY A 230 -7.84 2.64 -14.83
N GLY A 231 -7.91 2.68 -16.18
CA GLY A 231 -9.19 2.90 -16.88
C GLY A 231 -10.21 1.77 -16.71
N ILE A 232 -9.74 0.51 -16.67
CA ILE A 232 -10.61 -0.65 -16.36
C ILE A 232 -11.11 -0.56 -14.91
N ILE A 233 -10.20 -0.27 -13.96
CA ILE A 233 -10.53 -0.11 -12.54
C ILE A 233 -11.53 1.01 -12.32
N TYR A 234 -11.36 2.17 -13.00
CA TYR A 234 -12.32 3.26 -12.96
C TYR A 234 -13.73 2.82 -13.38
N LEU A 235 -13.84 2.05 -14.47
CA LEU A 235 -15.14 1.56 -14.93
C LEU A 235 -15.79 0.58 -13.94
N LEU A 236 -14.99 -0.24 -13.27
CA LEU A 236 -15.49 -1.18 -12.26
C LEU A 236 -15.91 -0.42 -10.99
N ALA A 237 -15.11 0.53 -10.53
CA ALA A 237 -15.43 1.35 -9.36
C ALA A 237 -16.69 2.21 -9.60
N LYS A 238 -16.80 2.85 -10.76
CA LYS A 238 -17.98 3.64 -11.12
C LYS A 238 -19.29 2.85 -11.14
N ASN A 239 -19.23 1.53 -11.30
CA ASN A 239 -20.39 0.63 -11.26
C ASN A 239 -20.49 -0.16 -9.94
N ASP A 240 -19.85 0.30 -8.87
CA ASP A 240 -19.89 -0.27 -7.51
C ASP A 240 -19.49 -1.76 -7.48
N VAL A 241 -18.56 -2.19 -8.36
CA VAL A 241 -18.05 -3.57 -8.41
C VAL A 241 -16.83 -3.75 -7.51
N ILE A 242 -16.03 -2.68 -7.36
CA ILE A 242 -14.81 -2.66 -6.53
C ILE A 242 -14.67 -1.29 -5.85
N ASP A 243 -14.18 -1.30 -4.62
CA ASP A 243 -13.87 -0.10 -3.87
C ASP A 243 -12.42 0.32 -4.15
N VAL A 244 -12.20 1.60 -4.40
CA VAL A 244 -10.88 2.19 -4.68
C VAL A 244 -10.59 3.29 -3.67
N ASN A 245 -9.40 3.26 -3.07
CA ASN A 245 -8.90 4.34 -2.23
C ASN A 245 -7.54 4.85 -2.73
N GLY A 246 -7.11 6.01 -2.25
CA GLY A 246 -5.84 6.63 -2.66
C GLY A 246 -4.62 5.73 -2.44
N GLN A 247 -4.59 4.97 -1.33
CA GLN A 247 -3.54 4.01 -1.02
C GLN A 247 -3.45 2.89 -2.07
N SER A 248 -4.59 2.29 -2.45
CA SER A 248 -4.63 1.21 -3.44
C SER A 248 -4.24 1.71 -4.85
N GLN A 249 -4.56 2.96 -5.20
CA GLN A 249 -4.13 3.59 -6.45
C GLN A 249 -2.61 3.84 -6.47
N GLY A 250 -2.04 4.35 -5.38
CA GLY A 250 -0.59 4.53 -5.25
C GLY A 250 0.17 3.21 -5.40
N ILE A 251 -0.28 2.18 -4.70
CA ILE A 251 0.28 0.82 -4.77
C ILE A 251 0.13 0.24 -6.19
N LEU A 252 -1.03 0.39 -6.84
CA LEU A 252 -1.24 -0.05 -8.22
C LEU A 252 -0.20 0.56 -9.18
N SER A 253 0.05 1.85 -9.06
CA SER A 253 0.99 2.58 -9.93
C SER A 253 2.40 2.01 -9.81
N VAL A 254 2.89 1.83 -8.58
CA VAL A 254 4.20 1.26 -8.30
C VAL A 254 4.30 -0.21 -8.71
N LEU A 255 3.25 -1.00 -8.43
CA LEU A 255 3.19 -2.42 -8.77
C LEU A 255 3.22 -2.66 -10.28
N VAL A 256 2.42 -1.94 -11.05
CA VAL A 256 2.34 -2.10 -12.52
C VAL A 256 3.64 -1.65 -13.19
N LEU A 257 4.20 -0.53 -12.75
CA LEU A 257 5.49 -0.05 -13.28
C LEU A 257 6.63 -0.99 -12.88
N GLY A 258 6.67 -1.46 -11.63
CA GLY A 258 7.70 -2.36 -11.11
C GLY A 258 7.64 -3.74 -11.77
N ALA A 259 6.51 -4.45 -11.65
CA ALA A 259 6.33 -5.79 -12.22
C ALA A 259 6.41 -5.76 -13.77
N GLY A 260 5.84 -4.73 -14.41
CA GLY A 260 5.92 -4.59 -15.86
C GLY A 260 7.35 -4.47 -16.35
N THR A 261 8.16 -3.62 -15.72
CA THR A 261 9.58 -3.47 -16.10
C THR A 261 10.41 -4.72 -15.81
N ASP A 262 10.04 -5.50 -14.81
CA ASP A 262 10.67 -6.78 -14.49
C ASP A 262 10.42 -7.83 -15.58
N TYR A 263 9.18 -8.00 -16.02
CA TYR A 263 8.84 -8.89 -17.15
C TYR A 263 9.53 -8.44 -18.45
N ALA A 264 9.66 -7.14 -18.65
CA ALA A 264 10.39 -6.59 -19.77
C ALA A 264 11.88 -6.95 -19.73
N LEU A 265 12.52 -6.85 -18.55
CA LEU A 265 13.93 -7.23 -18.36
C LEU A 265 14.19 -8.68 -18.76
N LEU A 266 13.30 -9.58 -18.39
CA LEU A 266 13.40 -10.99 -18.73
C LEU A 266 13.34 -11.22 -20.25
N LEU A 267 12.33 -10.65 -20.90
CA LEU A 267 12.14 -10.79 -22.33
C LEU A 267 13.30 -10.16 -23.12
N ILE A 268 13.74 -8.95 -22.73
CA ILE A 268 14.83 -8.22 -23.40
C ILE A 268 16.16 -8.96 -23.25
N SER A 269 16.45 -9.47 -22.05
CA SER A 269 17.66 -10.24 -21.79
C SER A 269 17.71 -11.50 -22.67
N ARG A 270 16.62 -12.26 -22.73
CA ARG A 270 16.52 -13.44 -23.58
C ARG A 270 16.58 -13.08 -25.06
N TYR A 271 15.92 -12.01 -25.47
CA TYR A 271 15.99 -11.53 -26.86
C TYR A 271 17.41 -11.14 -27.25
N ARG A 272 18.16 -10.48 -26.36
CA ARG A 272 19.57 -10.15 -26.57
C ARG A 272 20.44 -11.40 -26.73
N GLU A 273 20.24 -12.43 -25.91
CA GLU A 273 20.91 -13.73 -26.04
C GLU A 273 20.62 -14.39 -27.41
N GLU A 274 19.32 -14.45 -27.78
CA GLU A 274 18.92 -15.07 -29.05
C GLU A 274 19.37 -14.29 -30.30
N LEU A 275 19.66 -12.99 -30.18
CA LEU A 275 20.24 -12.20 -31.26
C LEU A 275 21.67 -12.62 -31.60
N HIS A 276 22.42 -13.28 -30.71
CA HIS A 276 23.71 -13.88 -31.02
C HIS A 276 23.57 -15.17 -31.81
N HIS A 277 22.49 -15.91 -31.63
CA HIS A 277 22.25 -17.21 -32.29
C HIS A 277 21.42 -17.12 -33.56
N HIS A 278 20.75 -16.03 -33.83
CA HIS A 278 19.82 -15.87 -34.95
C HIS A 278 20.20 -14.66 -35.83
N SER A 279 20.23 -14.83 -37.13
CA SER A 279 20.59 -13.77 -38.09
C SER A 279 19.53 -12.66 -38.20
N THR A 280 18.24 -12.97 -37.92
CA THR A 280 17.15 -12.02 -38.07
C THR A 280 16.48 -11.69 -36.74
N PRO A 281 16.11 -10.41 -36.48
CA PRO A 281 15.38 -10.02 -35.25
C PRO A 281 14.10 -10.82 -35.01
N VAL A 282 13.36 -11.13 -36.07
CA VAL A 282 12.10 -11.90 -35.98
C VAL A 282 12.33 -13.33 -35.50
N ALA A 283 13.40 -14.02 -35.99
CA ALA A 283 13.72 -15.38 -35.56
C ALA A 283 14.19 -15.38 -34.09
N ALA A 284 15.06 -14.42 -33.74
CA ALA A 284 15.52 -14.21 -32.38
C ALA A 284 14.35 -13.96 -31.42
N MET A 285 13.40 -13.07 -31.80
CA MET A 285 12.23 -12.80 -30.97
C MET A 285 11.33 -14.04 -30.82
N ARG A 286 11.12 -14.84 -31.86
CA ARG A 286 10.33 -16.07 -31.75
C ARG A 286 10.97 -17.07 -30.77
N ALA A 287 12.29 -17.21 -30.78
CA ALA A 287 13.02 -18.07 -29.86
C ALA A 287 12.95 -17.53 -28.42
N ALA A 288 13.19 -16.24 -28.23
CA ALA A 288 13.10 -15.57 -26.94
C ALA A 288 11.69 -15.69 -26.34
N TYR A 289 10.67 -15.39 -27.15
CA TYR A 289 9.26 -15.48 -26.74
C TYR A 289 8.88 -16.88 -26.27
N LYS A 290 9.27 -17.91 -27.02
CA LYS A 290 9.02 -19.32 -26.63
C LYS A 290 9.68 -19.68 -25.29
N GLY A 291 10.85 -19.09 -24.99
CA GLY A 291 11.57 -19.38 -23.75
C GLY A 291 11.10 -18.56 -22.53
N THR A 292 10.42 -17.42 -22.76
CA THR A 292 10.03 -16.50 -21.68
C THR A 292 8.52 -16.39 -21.42
N PHE A 293 7.69 -16.78 -22.38
CA PHE A 293 6.24 -16.64 -22.27
C PHE A 293 5.66 -17.42 -21.07
N GLU A 294 5.97 -18.72 -20.97
CA GLU A 294 5.48 -19.57 -19.89
C GLU A 294 5.92 -19.05 -18.50
N PRO A 295 7.23 -18.73 -18.26
CA PRO A 295 7.66 -18.11 -17.03
C PRO A 295 6.96 -16.77 -16.72
N ILE A 296 6.84 -15.84 -17.67
CA ILE A 296 6.20 -14.53 -17.44
C ILE A 296 4.72 -14.69 -17.06
N VAL A 297 3.99 -15.52 -17.78
CA VAL A 297 2.56 -15.76 -17.50
C VAL A 297 2.38 -16.48 -16.16
N ALA A 298 3.23 -17.46 -15.86
CA ALA A 298 3.16 -18.16 -14.57
C ALA A 298 3.46 -17.23 -13.40
N SER A 299 4.49 -16.37 -13.54
CA SER A 299 4.85 -15.34 -12.57
C SER A 299 3.69 -14.37 -12.34
N GLY A 300 3.18 -13.73 -13.40
CA GLY A 300 2.05 -12.80 -13.27
C GLY A 300 0.79 -13.46 -12.71
N ALA A 301 0.52 -14.72 -13.08
CA ALA A 301 -0.60 -15.47 -12.50
C ALA A 301 -0.41 -15.72 -11.00
N THR A 302 0.82 -16.02 -10.57
CA THR A 302 1.14 -16.21 -9.13
C THR A 302 0.91 -14.93 -8.34
N VAL A 303 1.39 -13.78 -8.86
CA VAL A 303 1.17 -12.48 -8.22
C VAL A 303 -0.30 -12.12 -8.19
N ALA A 304 -1.00 -12.24 -9.32
CA ALA A 304 -2.42 -11.91 -9.40
C ALA A 304 -3.29 -12.79 -8.49
N LEU A 305 -3.02 -14.10 -8.46
CA LEU A 305 -3.73 -15.02 -7.56
C LEU A 305 -3.40 -14.77 -6.10
N GLY A 306 -2.13 -14.45 -5.78
CA GLY A 306 -1.71 -14.07 -4.42
C GLY A 306 -2.44 -12.82 -3.93
N LEU A 307 -2.59 -11.80 -4.79
CA LEU A 307 -3.35 -10.59 -4.48
C LEU A 307 -4.84 -10.87 -4.35
N LEU A 308 -5.42 -11.73 -5.19
CA LEU A 308 -6.84 -12.10 -5.09
C LEU A 308 -7.20 -12.81 -3.78
N VAL A 309 -6.24 -13.41 -3.07
CA VAL A 309 -6.50 -13.98 -1.72
C VAL A 309 -6.91 -12.88 -0.74
N LEU A 310 -6.54 -11.60 -0.98
CA LEU A 310 -7.02 -10.46 -0.19
C LEU A 310 -8.55 -10.30 -0.20
N LEU A 311 -9.26 -10.91 -1.14
CA LEU A 311 -10.73 -10.97 -1.09
C LEU A 311 -11.27 -11.69 0.16
N LEU A 312 -10.43 -12.47 0.85
CA LEU A 312 -10.75 -13.11 2.13
C LEU A 312 -10.50 -12.20 3.34
N SER A 313 -9.98 -11.00 3.12
CA SER A 313 -9.73 -10.03 4.19
C SER A 313 -11.04 -9.49 4.76
N ASP A 314 -11.07 -9.30 6.08
CA ASP A 314 -12.16 -8.62 6.76
C ASP A 314 -12.12 -7.10 6.47
N LEU A 315 -10.92 -6.51 6.39
CA LEU A 315 -10.78 -5.09 6.09
C LEU A 315 -11.12 -4.80 4.62
N SER A 316 -12.09 -3.92 4.39
CA SER A 316 -12.56 -3.55 3.04
C SER A 316 -11.46 -2.93 2.18
N GLY A 317 -10.59 -2.08 2.77
CA GLY A 317 -9.44 -1.52 2.07
C GLY A 317 -8.46 -2.59 1.56
N ASN A 318 -8.19 -3.64 2.34
CA ASN A 318 -7.39 -4.78 1.92
C ASN A 318 -8.11 -5.58 0.82
N ARG A 319 -9.41 -5.81 0.99
CA ARG A 319 -10.26 -6.53 0.01
C ARG A 319 -10.28 -5.85 -1.35
N GLY A 320 -10.39 -4.51 -1.37
CA GLY A 320 -10.36 -3.71 -2.60
C GLY A 320 -9.03 -3.80 -3.35
N LEU A 321 -7.89 -3.82 -2.64
CA LEU A 321 -6.57 -3.92 -3.26
C LEU A 321 -6.37 -5.23 -4.05
N GLY A 322 -6.99 -6.33 -3.63
CA GLY A 322 -6.86 -7.63 -4.31
C GLY A 322 -7.18 -7.59 -5.79
N PRO A 323 -8.42 -7.25 -6.19
CA PRO A 323 -8.81 -7.11 -7.59
C PRO A 323 -8.03 -6.03 -8.34
N ILE A 324 -7.79 -4.86 -7.68
CA ILE A 324 -7.05 -3.74 -8.27
C ILE A 324 -5.65 -4.18 -8.69
N GLY A 325 -4.91 -4.80 -7.77
CA GLY A 325 -3.56 -5.30 -8.05
C GLY A 325 -3.55 -6.44 -9.07
N ALA A 326 -4.51 -7.37 -8.99
CA ALA A 326 -4.62 -8.48 -9.93
C ALA A 326 -4.89 -8.00 -11.37
N ILE A 327 -5.79 -7.02 -11.56
CA ILE A 327 -6.05 -6.38 -12.86
C ILE A 327 -4.77 -5.70 -13.35
N GLY A 328 -4.09 -4.92 -12.48
CA GLY A 328 -2.84 -4.25 -12.80
C GLY A 328 -1.78 -5.20 -13.35
N VAL A 329 -1.52 -6.28 -12.62
CA VAL A 329 -0.53 -7.30 -13.00
C VAL A 329 -0.95 -8.04 -14.28
N ALA A 330 -2.23 -8.42 -14.43
CA ALA A 330 -2.72 -9.10 -15.62
C ALA A 330 -2.54 -8.23 -16.87
N VAL A 331 -2.90 -6.94 -16.80
CA VAL A 331 -2.71 -5.99 -17.91
C VAL A 331 -1.22 -5.77 -18.18
N ALA A 332 -0.36 -5.68 -17.15
CA ALA A 332 1.08 -5.59 -17.32
C ALA A 332 1.65 -6.79 -18.07
N VAL A 333 1.27 -8.02 -17.68
CA VAL A 333 1.67 -9.25 -18.39
C VAL A 333 1.23 -9.21 -19.84
N ILE A 334 -0.05 -8.92 -20.11
CA ILE A 334 -0.59 -8.87 -21.48
C ILE A 334 0.18 -7.85 -22.32
N THR A 335 0.47 -6.67 -21.77
CA THR A 335 1.22 -5.62 -22.46
C THR A 335 2.65 -6.07 -22.75
N MET A 336 3.33 -6.68 -21.77
CA MET A 336 4.71 -7.11 -21.92
C MET A 336 4.89 -8.31 -22.85
N VAL A 337 3.89 -9.17 -23.02
CA VAL A 337 3.93 -10.29 -23.96
C VAL A 337 3.39 -9.95 -25.35
N THR A 338 2.77 -8.79 -25.53
CA THR A 338 2.20 -8.38 -26.84
C THR A 338 2.87 -7.13 -27.41
N LEU A 339 2.81 -6.00 -26.70
CA LEU A 339 3.32 -4.70 -27.16
C LEU A 339 4.84 -4.66 -27.20
N LEU A 340 5.50 -5.07 -26.11
CA LEU A 340 6.97 -5.02 -26.03
C LEU A 340 7.67 -5.86 -27.09
N PRO A 341 7.28 -7.14 -27.38
CA PRO A 341 7.81 -7.90 -28.48
C PRO A 341 7.63 -7.21 -29.84
N ALA A 342 6.49 -6.55 -30.06
CA ALA A 342 6.23 -5.80 -31.28
C ALA A 342 7.21 -4.63 -31.44
N PHE A 343 7.43 -3.84 -30.41
CA PHE A 343 8.44 -2.78 -30.41
C PHE A 343 9.84 -3.32 -30.69
N LEU A 344 10.26 -4.37 -29.97
CA LEU A 344 11.60 -4.95 -30.12
C LEU A 344 11.83 -5.52 -31.53
N VAL A 345 10.81 -6.05 -32.18
CA VAL A 345 10.90 -6.52 -33.59
C VAL A 345 11.01 -5.33 -34.55
N LEU A 346 10.30 -4.24 -34.32
CA LEU A 346 10.32 -3.05 -35.18
C LEU A 346 11.66 -2.33 -35.11
N PHE A 347 12.21 -2.13 -33.92
CA PHE A 347 13.51 -1.47 -33.75
C PHE A 347 14.68 -2.41 -34.01
N GLY A 348 14.51 -3.72 -33.85
CA GLY A 348 15.52 -4.74 -34.13
C GLY A 348 16.78 -4.60 -33.26
N ARG A 349 17.95 -4.85 -33.85
CA ARG A 349 19.24 -4.82 -33.12
C ARG A 349 19.68 -3.43 -32.71
N TRP A 350 19.28 -2.40 -33.45
CA TRP A 350 19.73 -1.02 -33.27
C TRP A 350 19.37 -0.46 -31.87
N ILE A 351 18.27 -0.90 -31.29
CA ILE A 351 17.81 -0.46 -29.96
C ILE A 351 18.86 -0.70 -28.87
N PHE A 352 19.78 -1.65 -29.06
CA PHE A 352 20.85 -1.96 -28.11
C PHE A 352 22.09 -1.06 -28.26
N TRP A 353 22.02 -0.01 -29.08
CA TRP A 353 23.13 0.94 -29.19
C TRP A 353 23.54 1.49 -27.82
N PRO A 354 24.87 1.62 -27.50
CA PRO A 354 26.04 1.43 -28.36
C PRO A 354 26.53 -0.03 -28.42
N ARG A 355 26.05 -0.96 -27.59
CA ARG A 355 26.53 -2.35 -27.54
C ARG A 355 25.59 -3.29 -28.31
N ILE A 356 25.57 -3.13 -29.63
CA ILE A 356 24.70 -3.89 -30.52
C ILE A 356 25.14 -5.36 -30.58
N PRO A 357 24.28 -6.36 -30.23
CA PRO A 357 24.59 -7.79 -30.30
C PRO A 357 24.81 -8.21 -31.77
N ARG A 358 25.95 -8.84 -32.05
CA ARG A 358 26.28 -9.36 -33.37
C ARG A 358 25.94 -10.84 -33.47
N PHE A 359 25.64 -11.28 -34.68
CA PHE A 359 25.43 -12.71 -34.96
C PHE A 359 26.79 -13.41 -34.87
N ASP A 360 26.80 -14.61 -34.23
CA ASP A 360 28.00 -15.45 -34.05
C ASP A 360 29.09 -14.88 -33.11
N ASP A 361 28.78 -13.92 -32.26
CA ASP A 361 29.65 -13.45 -31.18
C ASP A 361 29.70 -14.47 -30.04
N VAL A 362 30.90 -14.84 -29.58
CA VAL A 362 31.11 -15.86 -28.55
C VAL A 362 30.56 -15.35 -27.20
N ASP A 363 29.78 -16.18 -26.51
CA ASP A 363 29.18 -15.89 -25.22
C ASP A 363 30.20 -15.54 -24.13
N ALA A 364 30.30 -14.26 -23.78
CA ALA A 364 31.08 -13.75 -22.64
C ALA A 364 30.41 -14.05 -21.27
N GLN A 365 29.30 -14.82 -21.25
CA GLN A 365 28.43 -15.00 -20.04
C GLN A 365 29.05 -15.88 -18.94
N LEU A 366 30.11 -16.63 -19.22
CA LEU A 366 30.75 -17.51 -18.23
C LEU A 366 31.89 -16.86 -17.43
N THR A 367 32.14 -15.56 -17.64
CA THR A 367 33.18 -14.80 -16.93
C THR A 367 32.58 -13.62 -16.22
N GLY A 368 32.86 -13.44 -14.92
CA GLY A 368 32.38 -12.28 -14.18
C GLY A 368 32.04 -12.58 -12.71
N THR A 369 31.31 -11.67 -12.08
CA THR A 369 30.96 -11.76 -10.65
C THR A 369 30.15 -13.01 -10.35
N TRP A 370 29.20 -13.38 -11.21
CA TRP A 370 28.34 -14.55 -11.03
C TRP A 370 29.07 -15.87 -11.18
N ALA A 371 30.13 -15.93 -12.00
CA ALA A 371 31.02 -17.08 -12.04
C ALA A 371 31.76 -17.26 -10.70
N LYS A 372 32.19 -16.16 -10.05
CA LYS A 372 32.83 -16.21 -8.72
C LYS A 372 31.87 -16.70 -7.65
N VAL A 373 30.62 -16.20 -7.65
CA VAL A 373 29.58 -16.65 -6.71
C VAL A 373 29.23 -18.13 -6.95
N GLY A 374 29.04 -18.56 -8.20
CA GLY A 374 28.82 -19.97 -8.54
C GLY A 374 29.94 -20.88 -8.04
N ASN A 375 31.20 -20.49 -8.27
CA ASN A 375 32.38 -21.23 -7.78
C ASN A 375 32.47 -21.28 -6.24
N LEU A 376 32.03 -20.21 -5.53
CA LEU A 376 31.96 -20.21 -4.06
C LEU A 376 30.94 -21.22 -3.56
N VAL A 377 29.76 -21.25 -4.17
CA VAL A 377 28.69 -22.19 -3.84
C VAL A 377 29.13 -23.63 -4.13
N GLU A 378 29.76 -23.88 -5.29
CA GLU A 378 30.23 -25.21 -5.69
C GLU A 378 31.30 -25.75 -4.72
N ARG A 379 32.28 -24.91 -4.34
CA ARG A 379 33.40 -25.35 -3.50
C ARG A 379 33.02 -25.62 -2.05
N ARG A 380 32.06 -24.87 -1.47
CA ARG A 380 31.71 -24.91 -0.05
C ARG A 380 30.20 -24.78 0.18
N PRO A 381 29.34 -25.63 -0.39
CA PRO A 381 27.89 -25.49 -0.32
C PRO A 381 27.36 -25.50 1.12
N ARG A 382 27.85 -26.40 1.98
CA ARG A 382 27.42 -26.47 3.38
C ARG A 382 27.69 -25.20 4.16
N ARG A 383 28.90 -24.64 4.03
CA ARG A 383 29.24 -23.37 4.72
C ARG A 383 28.38 -22.21 4.19
N ALA A 384 28.14 -22.18 2.88
CA ALA A 384 27.35 -21.12 2.24
C ALA A 384 25.92 -21.11 2.81
N TRP A 385 25.19 -22.23 2.77
CA TRP A 385 23.80 -22.22 3.27
C TRP A 385 23.70 -22.11 4.80
N ILE A 386 24.65 -22.66 5.59
CA ILE A 386 24.63 -22.54 7.04
C ILE A 386 24.86 -21.09 7.47
N ILE A 387 25.87 -20.41 6.89
CA ILE A 387 26.18 -19.01 7.26
C ILE A 387 25.04 -18.09 6.85
N THR A 388 24.54 -18.22 5.64
CA THR A 388 23.43 -17.38 5.16
C THR A 388 22.12 -17.68 5.90
N GLY A 389 21.83 -18.95 6.16
CA GLY A 389 20.67 -19.36 6.94
C GLY A 389 20.73 -18.82 8.38
N LEU A 390 21.89 -18.94 9.04
CA LEU A 390 22.08 -18.41 10.40
C LEU A 390 21.92 -16.88 10.42
N LEU A 391 22.50 -16.16 9.45
CA LEU A 391 22.34 -14.73 9.31
C LEU A 391 20.85 -14.35 9.23
N LEU A 392 20.09 -15.01 8.36
CA LEU A 392 18.66 -14.76 8.22
C LEU A 392 17.87 -15.09 9.49
N VAL A 393 18.21 -16.18 10.20
CA VAL A 393 17.58 -16.54 11.48
C VAL A 393 17.84 -15.49 12.54
N VAL A 394 19.08 -14.97 12.63
CA VAL A 394 19.42 -13.90 13.57
C VAL A 394 18.62 -12.62 13.24
N LEU A 395 18.56 -12.24 11.96
CA LEU A 395 17.76 -11.09 11.54
C LEU A 395 16.27 -11.31 11.83
N ALA A 396 15.74 -12.52 11.56
CA ALA A 396 14.37 -12.87 11.86
C ALA A 396 14.03 -12.79 13.35
N GLY A 397 15.01 -13.02 14.24
CA GLY A 397 14.83 -12.87 15.68
C GLY A 397 14.39 -11.45 16.09
N PHE A 398 14.86 -10.42 15.38
CA PHE A 398 14.46 -9.04 15.66
C PHE A 398 13.02 -8.72 15.25
N SER A 399 12.35 -9.56 14.43
CA SER A 399 10.96 -9.33 14.07
C SER A 399 10.00 -9.30 15.27
N THR A 400 10.40 -9.94 16.38
CA THR A 400 9.63 -9.92 17.64
C THR A 400 9.63 -8.56 18.33
N THR A 401 10.51 -7.64 17.94
CA THR A 401 10.57 -6.27 18.47
C THR A 401 9.76 -5.28 17.63
N LEU A 402 9.17 -5.72 16.54
CA LEU A 402 8.30 -4.91 15.70
C LEU A 402 6.94 -4.73 16.39
N LYS A 403 6.59 -3.49 16.67
CA LYS A 403 5.30 -3.13 17.24
C LYS A 403 4.30 -2.93 16.11
N THR A 404 3.28 -3.77 16.03
CA THR A 404 2.25 -3.75 14.97
C THR A 404 0.86 -3.51 15.52
N ASP A 405 0.76 -2.71 16.58
CA ASP A 405 -0.49 -2.43 17.27
C ASP A 405 -1.24 -1.23 16.68
N GLY A 406 -0.93 -0.87 15.43
CA GLY A 406 -1.51 0.26 14.74
C GLY A 406 -0.90 1.61 15.14
N LEU A 407 -1.16 2.62 14.34
CA LEU A 407 -0.72 4.00 14.52
C LEU A 407 -1.92 4.87 14.93
N SER A 408 -1.68 5.93 15.69
CA SER A 408 -2.65 7.02 15.83
C SER A 408 -2.67 7.86 14.55
N SER A 409 -3.71 8.67 14.37
CA SER A 409 -3.82 9.54 13.18
C SER A 409 -2.61 10.48 13.07
N SER A 410 -2.14 11.00 14.20
CA SER A 410 -0.96 11.88 14.24
C SER A 410 0.36 11.14 13.98
N GLU A 411 0.46 9.84 14.28
CA GLU A 411 1.62 9.00 14.02
C GLU A 411 1.65 8.44 12.58
N SER A 412 0.55 8.58 11.84
CA SER A 412 0.42 8.08 10.47
C SER A 412 1.21 8.89 9.43
N PHE A 413 1.70 10.08 9.81
CA PHE A 413 2.51 10.94 8.95
C PHE A 413 4.00 10.80 9.24
N THR A 414 4.84 10.80 8.20
CA THR A 414 6.33 10.80 8.36
C THR A 414 6.88 12.17 8.72
N GLY A 415 6.06 13.23 8.57
CA GLY A 415 6.37 14.61 8.94
C GLY A 415 5.48 15.11 10.07
N ASN A 416 5.49 16.42 10.29
CA ASN A 416 4.59 17.09 11.21
C ASN A 416 3.72 18.09 10.40
N PRO A 417 2.68 17.63 9.68
CA PRO A 417 1.74 18.55 9.06
C PRO A 417 1.07 19.42 10.13
N GLU A 418 0.49 20.53 9.73
CA GLU A 418 -0.10 21.51 10.65
C GLU A 418 -1.13 20.87 11.57
N SER A 419 -1.98 19.99 11.04
CA SER A 419 -2.99 19.28 11.84
C SER A 419 -2.40 18.43 12.97
N VAL A 420 -1.23 17.79 12.74
CA VAL A 420 -0.52 17.01 13.75
C VAL A 420 0.10 17.92 14.81
N VAL A 421 0.68 19.05 14.41
CA VAL A 421 1.20 20.04 15.35
C VAL A 421 0.07 20.60 16.21
N GLY A 422 -1.03 21.02 15.58
CA GLY A 422 -2.24 21.49 16.26
C GLY A 422 -2.82 20.47 17.23
N GLN A 423 -2.86 19.19 16.86
CA GLN A 423 -3.34 18.10 17.73
C GLN A 423 -2.47 17.94 18.98
N LYS A 424 -1.14 17.99 18.83
CA LYS A 424 -0.22 17.92 19.97
C LYS A 424 -0.36 19.11 20.91
N LEU A 425 -0.52 20.32 20.36
CA LEU A 425 -0.72 21.54 21.14
C LEU A 425 -2.10 21.56 21.82
N LEU A 426 -3.14 21.05 21.13
CA LEU A 426 -4.48 20.89 21.69
C LEU A 426 -4.46 20.09 23.00
N LEU A 427 -3.70 18.98 23.04
CA LEU A 427 -3.58 18.14 24.22
C LEU A 427 -2.87 18.83 25.41
N ASN A 428 -2.13 19.92 25.19
CA ASN A 428 -1.51 20.70 26.26
C ASN A 428 -2.52 21.60 26.97
N HIS A 429 -3.58 22.03 26.29
CA HIS A 429 -4.53 23.05 26.77
C HIS A 429 -5.92 22.49 27.08
N PHE A 430 -6.29 21.34 26.44
CA PHE A 430 -7.59 20.71 26.58
C PHE A 430 -7.45 19.23 26.95
N PRO A 431 -8.36 18.64 27.76
CA PRO A 431 -8.38 17.23 28.07
C PRO A 431 -8.42 16.35 26.80
N GLY A 432 -7.65 15.26 26.77
CA GLY A 432 -7.39 14.48 25.57
C GLY A 432 -8.59 13.82 24.90
N GLY A 433 -9.69 13.61 25.61
CA GLY A 433 -10.93 13.01 25.06
C GLY A 433 -12.05 14.02 24.82
N GLU A 434 -11.83 15.32 25.09
CA GLU A 434 -12.81 16.36 24.78
C GLU A 434 -12.89 16.61 23.28
N GLY A 435 -14.10 16.49 22.72
CA GLY A 435 -14.37 16.74 21.30
C GLY A 435 -14.62 15.50 20.46
N ASP A 436 -14.14 14.31 20.87
CA ASP A 436 -14.41 13.04 20.17
C ASP A 436 -14.58 11.87 21.16
N PRO A 437 -15.70 11.84 21.92
CA PRO A 437 -15.96 10.79 22.91
C PRO A 437 -16.32 9.46 22.25
N THR A 438 -15.98 8.36 22.92
CA THR A 438 -16.51 7.04 22.57
C THR A 438 -18.03 7.05 22.75
N LYS A 439 -18.77 6.60 21.74
CA LYS A 439 -20.23 6.63 21.72
C LYS A 439 -20.84 5.28 22.08
N VAL A 440 -21.73 5.26 23.06
CA VAL A 440 -22.46 4.06 23.48
C VAL A 440 -23.92 4.26 23.16
N ILE A 441 -24.48 3.39 22.31
CA ILE A 441 -25.88 3.44 21.88
C ILE A 441 -26.68 2.42 22.66
N LEU A 442 -27.72 2.88 23.35
CA LEU A 442 -28.49 2.08 24.28
C LEU A 442 -29.94 2.53 24.34
N LYS A 443 -30.80 1.71 24.92
CA LYS A 443 -32.19 2.13 25.27
C LYS A 443 -32.14 3.22 26.30
N ASN A 444 -32.97 4.26 26.14
CA ASN A 444 -33.00 5.42 27.03
C ASN A 444 -33.19 5.06 28.52
N GLU A 445 -33.94 4.04 28.80
CA GLU A 445 -34.20 3.56 30.18
C GLU A 445 -32.97 2.97 30.88
N LEU A 446 -31.96 2.53 30.13
CA LEU A 446 -30.74 1.92 30.64
C LEU A 446 -29.61 2.94 30.95
N ILE A 447 -29.79 4.22 30.61
CA ILE A 447 -28.82 5.28 30.86
C ILE A 447 -28.25 5.27 32.28
N PRO A 448 -29.06 5.22 33.36
CA PRO A 448 -28.53 5.28 34.71
C PRO A 448 -27.64 4.08 35.05
N ALA A 449 -28.12 2.86 34.73
CA ALA A 449 -27.40 1.61 35.03
C ALA A 449 -26.06 1.51 34.25
N VAL A 450 -26.07 1.88 32.95
CA VAL A 450 -24.89 1.85 32.10
C VAL A 450 -23.89 2.94 32.51
N SER A 451 -24.38 4.14 32.84
CA SER A 451 -23.50 5.23 33.30
C SER A 451 -22.77 4.88 34.61
N GLU A 452 -23.43 4.19 35.53
CA GLU A 452 -22.80 3.73 36.78
C GLU A 452 -21.67 2.72 36.48
N LYS A 453 -21.92 1.76 35.60
CA LYS A 453 -20.93 0.76 35.21
C LYS A 453 -19.72 1.39 34.48
N LEU A 454 -19.96 2.32 33.58
CA LEU A 454 -18.91 2.98 32.79
C LEU A 454 -18.02 3.87 33.66
N ARG A 455 -18.54 4.56 34.65
CA ARG A 455 -17.74 5.34 35.62
C ARG A 455 -16.76 4.47 36.42
N GLY A 456 -17.04 3.17 36.55
CA GLY A 456 -16.14 2.21 37.19
C GLY A 456 -15.03 1.70 36.30
N VAL A 457 -15.05 2.00 34.99
CA VAL A 457 -14.00 1.57 34.05
C VAL A 457 -12.80 2.51 34.11
N GLU A 458 -11.63 1.94 34.32
CA GLU A 458 -10.36 2.69 34.37
C GLU A 458 -10.12 3.49 33.09
N GLY A 459 -9.77 4.77 33.20
CA GLY A 459 -9.50 5.67 32.08
C GLY A 459 -10.75 6.42 31.57
N VAL A 460 -11.95 6.13 32.09
CA VAL A 460 -13.15 6.92 31.84
C VAL A 460 -13.17 8.13 32.76
N THR A 461 -13.20 9.34 32.19
CA THR A 461 -13.20 10.60 32.92
C THR A 461 -14.60 11.21 33.07
N ALA A 462 -15.44 11.06 32.04
CA ALA A 462 -16.80 11.56 32.04
C ALA A 462 -17.75 10.61 31.29
N VAL A 463 -18.99 10.56 31.73
CA VAL A 463 -20.09 9.85 31.05
C VAL A 463 -21.31 10.77 31.08
N ALA A 464 -21.76 11.20 29.92
CA ALA A 464 -22.90 12.10 29.75
C ALA A 464 -23.79 11.66 28.59
N PRO A 465 -25.13 11.73 28.74
CA PRO A 465 -26.02 11.50 27.61
C PRO A 465 -25.90 12.64 26.60
N GLU A 466 -26.01 12.31 25.32
CA GLU A 466 -26.07 13.31 24.26
C GLU A 466 -27.40 14.07 24.39
N ALA A 467 -27.31 15.38 24.51
CA ALA A 467 -28.45 16.24 24.79
C ALA A 467 -28.43 17.52 23.93
N ASN A 468 -29.59 18.05 23.63
CA ASN A 468 -29.77 19.35 23.02
C ASN A 468 -30.55 20.28 23.97
N ALA A 469 -30.94 21.47 23.51
CA ALA A 469 -31.71 22.42 24.31
C ALA A 469 -33.05 21.87 24.85
N ALA A 470 -33.59 20.81 24.25
CA ALA A 470 -34.84 20.16 24.67
C ALA A 470 -34.62 19.00 25.67
N GLY A 471 -33.37 18.61 25.94
CA GLY A 471 -33.00 17.50 26.83
C GLY A 471 -32.24 16.39 26.12
N VAL A 472 -32.25 15.18 26.70
CA VAL A 472 -31.58 13.99 26.13
C VAL A 472 -32.18 13.65 24.76
N ILE A 473 -31.31 13.43 23.76
CA ILE A 473 -31.75 13.04 22.42
C ILE A 473 -32.20 11.58 22.47
N VAL A 474 -33.47 11.35 22.12
CA VAL A 474 -34.07 10.01 22.07
C VAL A 474 -34.65 9.80 20.67
N LYS A 475 -34.26 8.74 19.98
CA LYS A 475 -34.82 8.32 18.69
C LYS A 475 -35.12 6.83 18.72
N ASP A 476 -36.35 6.46 18.36
CA ASP A 476 -36.82 5.08 18.39
C ASP A 476 -36.58 4.35 19.74
N GLY A 477 -36.64 5.10 20.86
CA GLY A 477 -36.40 4.60 22.20
C GLY A 477 -34.93 4.42 22.57
N LEU A 478 -34.00 4.74 21.64
CA LEU A 478 -32.57 4.69 21.85
C LEU A 478 -32.00 6.08 22.17
N SER A 479 -30.90 6.10 22.90
CA SER A 479 -30.12 7.30 23.22
C SER A 479 -28.63 7.03 23.07
N ILE A 480 -27.82 8.08 23.03
CA ILE A 480 -26.37 8.03 22.92
C ILE A 480 -25.77 8.49 24.25
N LEU A 481 -24.83 7.70 24.79
CA LEU A 481 -23.95 8.13 25.88
C LEU A 481 -22.57 8.45 25.31
N ASN A 482 -22.10 9.64 25.59
CA ASN A 482 -20.73 10.08 25.29
C ASN A 482 -19.85 9.69 26.49
N VAL A 483 -18.83 8.87 26.21
CA VAL A 483 -17.83 8.39 27.17
C VAL A 483 -16.49 9.02 26.85
N THR A 484 -16.08 9.98 27.68
CA THR A 484 -14.81 10.68 27.54
C THR A 484 -13.70 9.87 28.19
N LEU A 485 -12.62 9.60 27.46
CA LEU A 485 -11.43 8.93 27.94
C LEU A 485 -10.36 9.92 28.36
N SER A 486 -9.45 9.49 29.23
CA SER A 486 -8.34 10.33 29.74
C SER A 486 -7.25 10.60 28.71
N THR A 487 -7.18 9.81 27.63
CA THR A 487 -6.17 9.90 26.56
C THR A 487 -6.86 10.18 25.22
N ALA A 488 -6.06 10.53 24.20
CA ALA A 488 -6.59 10.80 22.87
C ALA A 488 -7.38 9.60 22.32
N PRO A 489 -8.49 9.83 21.58
CA PRO A 489 -9.40 8.77 21.13
C PRO A 489 -8.73 7.71 20.28
N ASP A 490 -7.76 8.10 19.46
CA ASP A 490 -6.99 7.22 18.56
C ASP A 490 -5.72 6.66 19.20
N SER A 491 -5.42 7.00 20.47
CA SER A 491 -4.28 6.48 21.21
C SER A 491 -4.41 4.99 21.51
N ARG A 492 -3.28 4.33 21.68
CA ARG A 492 -3.21 2.90 22.03
C ARG A 492 -3.89 2.62 23.37
N GLU A 493 -3.64 3.50 24.35
CA GLU A 493 -4.22 3.43 25.68
C GLU A 493 -5.74 3.49 25.65
N SER A 494 -6.34 4.35 24.82
CA SER A 494 -7.79 4.46 24.64
C SER A 494 -8.37 3.21 23.97
N ARG A 495 -7.71 2.71 22.91
CA ARG A 495 -8.12 1.48 22.22
C ARG A 495 -8.15 0.27 23.16
N ASP A 496 -7.16 0.14 24.03
CA ASP A 496 -7.07 -0.96 25.01
C ASP A 496 -8.20 -0.94 26.05
N ARG A 497 -8.92 0.18 26.20
CA ARG A 497 -10.10 0.30 27.11
C ARG A 497 -11.41 -0.18 26.46
N ILE A 498 -11.48 -0.27 25.13
CA ILE A 498 -12.73 -0.67 24.44
C ILE A 498 -13.26 -2.04 24.88
N PRO A 499 -12.46 -3.10 25.07
CA PRO A 499 -12.98 -4.37 25.60
C PRO A 499 -13.64 -4.22 26.97
N ALA A 500 -13.00 -3.50 27.91
CA ALA A 500 -13.57 -3.27 29.24
C ALA A 500 -14.86 -2.44 29.20
N ILE A 501 -14.94 -1.44 28.31
CA ILE A 501 -16.17 -0.66 28.08
C ILE A 501 -17.26 -1.57 27.54
N ARG A 502 -16.96 -2.41 26.52
CA ARG A 502 -17.91 -3.37 25.94
C ARG A 502 -18.42 -4.37 26.99
N ASP A 503 -17.52 -4.94 27.79
CA ASP A 503 -17.88 -5.89 28.84
C ASP A 503 -18.78 -5.23 29.90
N ALA A 504 -18.48 -3.99 30.31
CA ALA A 504 -19.27 -3.24 31.25
C ALA A 504 -20.70 -2.99 30.75
N VAL A 505 -20.88 -2.55 29.51
CA VAL A 505 -22.19 -2.23 28.95
C VAL A 505 -22.99 -3.50 28.60
N LYS A 506 -22.35 -4.54 28.08
CA LYS A 506 -22.99 -5.82 27.77
C LYS A 506 -23.39 -6.59 28.99
N SER A 507 -22.77 -6.34 30.16
CA SER A 507 -23.25 -6.88 31.44
C SER A 507 -24.64 -6.36 31.82
N VAL A 508 -25.12 -5.27 31.22
CA VAL A 508 -26.43 -4.67 31.42
C VAL A 508 -27.43 -5.14 30.35
N ASP A 509 -27.03 -5.03 29.07
CA ASP A 509 -27.84 -5.49 27.92
C ASP A 509 -26.91 -5.80 26.72
N GLU A 510 -27.04 -7.01 26.18
CA GLU A 510 -26.27 -7.50 25.04
C GLU A 510 -26.47 -6.67 23.74
N SER A 511 -27.59 -5.95 23.64
CA SER A 511 -27.94 -5.15 22.45
C SER A 511 -27.23 -3.80 22.40
N ILE A 512 -26.54 -3.40 23.46
CA ILE A 512 -25.80 -2.12 23.51
C ILE A 512 -24.60 -2.17 22.55
N LEU A 513 -24.46 -1.10 21.78
CA LEU A 513 -23.36 -0.98 20.80
C LEU A 513 -22.38 0.11 21.25
N VAL A 514 -21.10 -0.18 21.08
CA VAL A 514 -19.99 0.75 21.35
C VAL A 514 -19.36 1.18 20.02
N GLY A 515 -19.40 2.47 19.73
CA GLY A 515 -18.89 3.09 18.52
C GLY A 515 -18.03 4.33 18.81
N GLY A 516 -17.85 5.18 17.81
CA GLY A 516 -16.95 6.32 17.84
C GLY A 516 -15.54 5.96 17.45
N THR A 517 -14.69 6.98 17.29
CA THR A 517 -13.33 6.85 16.72
C THR A 517 -12.49 5.79 17.41
N THR A 518 -12.49 5.75 18.75
CA THR A 518 -11.71 4.76 19.52
C THR A 518 -12.11 3.32 19.20
N ALA A 519 -13.43 3.06 19.10
CA ALA A 519 -13.93 1.72 18.80
C ALA A 519 -13.63 1.31 17.36
N VAL A 520 -13.67 2.26 16.42
CA VAL A 520 -13.27 2.05 15.01
C VAL A 520 -11.82 1.62 14.92
N PHE A 521 -10.89 2.33 15.56
CA PHE A 521 -9.47 1.96 15.56
C PHE A 521 -9.22 0.60 16.24
N PHE A 522 -9.91 0.31 17.34
CA PHE A 522 -9.80 -0.99 18.00
C PHE A 522 -10.26 -2.14 17.09
N ASP A 523 -11.43 -1.99 16.45
CA ASP A 523 -11.97 -3.02 15.56
C ASP A 523 -11.11 -3.19 14.29
N THR A 524 -10.47 -2.12 13.79
CA THR A 524 -9.47 -2.17 12.71
C THR A 524 -8.28 -3.03 13.12
N ASP A 525 -7.73 -2.82 14.32
CA ASP A 525 -6.61 -3.62 14.82
C ASP A 525 -6.99 -5.11 15.00
N VAL A 526 -8.22 -5.39 15.44
CA VAL A 526 -8.73 -6.76 15.57
C VAL A 526 -8.87 -7.43 14.20
N ALA A 527 -9.47 -6.73 13.24
CA ALA A 527 -9.65 -7.22 11.88
C ALA A 527 -8.31 -7.46 11.19
N ALA A 528 -7.34 -6.54 11.31
CA ALA A 528 -6.00 -6.71 10.76
C ALA A 528 -5.27 -7.96 11.32
N ARG A 529 -5.40 -8.20 12.64
CA ARG A 529 -4.86 -9.42 13.25
C ARG A 529 -5.55 -10.69 12.77
N HIS A 530 -6.86 -10.64 12.51
CA HIS A 530 -7.60 -11.76 11.92
C HIS A 530 -7.17 -12.01 10.47
N ASP A 531 -7.03 -10.95 9.68
CA ASP A 531 -6.54 -11.03 8.30
C ASP A 531 -5.16 -11.68 8.21
N ASN A 532 -4.22 -11.28 9.07
CA ASN A 532 -2.89 -11.89 9.14
C ASN A 532 -2.95 -13.41 9.36
N ARG A 533 -3.88 -13.88 10.21
CA ARG A 533 -4.03 -15.31 10.54
C ARG A 533 -4.77 -16.11 9.46
N THR A 534 -5.61 -15.45 8.68
CA THR A 534 -6.44 -16.10 7.65
C THR A 534 -5.77 -16.04 6.28
N VAL A 535 -5.33 -14.88 5.85
CA VAL A 535 -4.83 -14.65 4.49
C VAL A 535 -3.43 -15.27 4.30
N ILE A 536 -2.50 -15.07 5.26
CA ILE A 536 -1.12 -15.56 5.12
C ILE A 536 -1.05 -17.07 4.87
N PRO A 537 -1.71 -17.97 5.65
CA PRO A 537 -1.68 -19.40 5.39
C PRO A 537 -2.27 -19.79 4.03
N VAL A 538 -3.34 -19.10 3.59
CA VAL A 538 -3.98 -19.39 2.28
C VAL A 538 -3.03 -19.01 1.14
N VAL A 539 -2.36 -17.87 1.23
CA VAL A 539 -1.33 -17.46 0.25
C VAL A 539 -0.19 -18.45 0.21
N LEU A 540 0.33 -18.89 1.36
CA LEU A 540 1.40 -19.92 1.43
C LEU A 540 0.99 -21.22 0.77
N LEU A 541 -0.23 -21.69 1.04
CA LEU A 541 -0.78 -22.89 0.42
C LEU A 541 -0.89 -22.75 -1.10
N LEU A 542 -1.50 -21.67 -1.56
CA LEU A 542 -1.69 -21.37 -2.99
C LEU A 542 -0.35 -21.36 -3.72
N ILE A 543 0.63 -20.65 -3.20
CA ILE A 543 1.96 -20.52 -3.77
C ILE A 543 2.70 -21.85 -3.80
N THR A 544 2.58 -22.65 -2.72
CA THR A 544 3.16 -24.00 -2.68
C THR A 544 2.59 -24.89 -3.79
N LEU A 545 1.28 -24.82 -4.02
CA LEU A 545 0.62 -25.55 -5.09
C LEU A 545 1.11 -25.08 -6.48
N ILE A 546 1.19 -23.78 -6.71
CA ILE A 546 1.66 -23.23 -8.00
C ILE A 546 3.11 -23.65 -8.26
N LEU A 547 4.02 -23.50 -7.27
CA LEU A 547 5.41 -23.91 -7.38
C LEU A 547 5.53 -25.42 -7.62
N GLY A 548 4.76 -26.23 -6.88
CA GLY A 548 4.74 -27.68 -7.03
C GLY A 548 4.35 -28.13 -8.43
N LEU A 549 3.31 -27.50 -9.00
CA LEU A 549 2.84 -27.77 -10.36
C LEU A 549 3.86 -27.32 -11.42
N LEU A 550 4.40 -26.11 -11.28
CA LEU A 550 5.33 -25.53 -12.24
C LEU A 550 6.67 -26.29 -12.27
N LEU A 551 7.25 -26.54 -11.10
CA LEU A 551 8.53 -27.24 -10.98
C LEU A 551 8.36 -28.76 -11.08
N ARG A 552 7.12 -29.27 -11.02
CA ARG A 552 6.81 -30.71 -10.96
C ARG A 552 7.62 -31.40 -9.86
N SER A 553 7.74 -30.71 -8.72
CA SER A 553 8.52 -31.16 -7.56
C SER A 553 7.95 -30.59 -6.27
N ILE A 554 7.62 -31.46 -5.35
CA ILE A 554 7.14 -31.09 -4.01
C ILE A 554 8.32 -30.60 -3.15
N VAL A 555 9.47 -31.28 -3.22
CA VAL A 555 10.64 -30.92 -2.41
C VAL A 555 11.16 -29.54 -2.77
N SER A 556 11.27 -29.22 -4.07
CA SER A 556 11.64 -27.87 -4.51
C SER A 556 10.64 -26.81 -4.03
N ALA A 557 9.33 -27.09 -4.13
CA ALA A 557 8.30 -26.13 -3.70
C ALA A 557 8.40 -25.82 -2.20
N VAL A 558 8.48 -26.85 -1.35
CA VAL A 558 8.59 -26.70 0.11
C VAL A 558 9.91 -26.02 0.51
N LEU A 559 11.02 -26.36 -0.15
CA LEU A 559 12.32 -25.74 0.11
C LEU A 559 12.28 -24.24 -0.21
N LEU A 560 11.76 -23.87 -1.39
CA LEU A 560 11.64 -22.48 -1.79
C LEU A 560 10.70 -21.71 -0.86
N LEU A 561 9.55 -22.29 -0.51
CA LEU A 561 8.64 -21.70 0.45
C LEU A 561 9.34 -21.40 1.79
N GLY A 562 10.07 -22.38 2.34
CA GLY A 562 10.81 -22.23 3.58
C GLY A 562 11.83 -21.08 3.51
N THR A 563 12.54 -20.92 2.38
CA THR A 563 13.49 -19.81 2.20
C THR A 563 12.81 -18.47 2.08
N VAL A 564 11.63 -18.39 1.45
CA VAL A 564 10.84 -17.16 1.32
C VAL A 564 10.26 -16.74 2.68
N VAL A 565 9.72 -17.67 3.45
CA VAL A 565 9.22 -17.40 4.82
C VAL A 565 10.36 -16.91 5.72
N LEU A 566 11.54 -17.53 5.65
CA LEU A 566 12.70 -17.09 6.41
C LEU A 566 13.16 -15.68 5.98
N SER A 567 13.17 -15.39 4.68
CA SER A 567 13.51 -14.08 4.12
C SER A 567 12.50 -13.01 4.58
N TYR A 568 11.21 -13.34 4.61
CA TYR A 568 10.16 -12.45 5.10
C TYR A 568 10.39 -12.06 6.57
N PHE A 569 10.58 -13.04 7.47
CA PHE A 569 10.84 -12.72 8.88
C PHE A 569 12.17 -11.99 9.08
N ALA A 570 13.20 -12.31 8.30
CA ALA A 570 14.46 -11.57 8.33
C ALA A 570 14.26 -10.10 7.89
N THR A 571 13.44 -9.87 6.87
CA THR A 571 13.07 -8.52 6.42
C THR A 571 12.30 -7.78 7.51
N LEU A 572 11.28 -8.39 8.13
CA LEU A 572 10.56 -7.78 9.26
C LEU A 572 11.50 -7.44 10.43
N GLY A 573 12.49 -8.30 10.69
CA GLY A 573 13.48 -8.02 11.75
C GLY A 573 14.35 -6.80 11.44
N VAL A 574 14.75 -6.62 10.18
CA VAL A 574 15.46 -5.40 9.76
C VAL A 574 14.53 -4.20 9.76
N CYS A 575 13.27 -4.34 9.34
CA CYS A 575 12.25 -3.30 9.47
C CYS A 575 12.11 -2.84 10.92
N ALA A 576 12.02 -3.76 11.89
CA ALA A 576 11.95 -3.42 13.30
C ALA A 576 13.15 -2.59 13.78
N LEU A 577 14.37 -2.95 13.37
CA LEU A 577 15.57 -2.19 13.70
C LEU A 577 15.57 -0.80 13.07
N VAL A 578 15.20 -0.71 11.79
CA VAL A 578 15.21 0.56 11.05
C VAL A 578 14.10 1.49 11.52
N PHE A 579 12.87 0.98 11.69
CA PHE A 579 11.72 1.79 12.10
C PHE A 579 11.92 2.32 13.52
N ASN A 580 12.36 1.47 14.45
CA ASN A 580 12.54 1.87 15.85
C ASN A 580 13.76 2.79 16.08
N HIS A 581 14.87 2.64 15.32
CA HIS A 581 16.14 3.29 15.63
C HIS A 581 16.64 4.30 14.59
N ILE A 582 16.18 4.20 13.33
CA ILE A 582 16.62 5.09 12.24
C ILE A 582 15.51 6.06 11.87
N PHE A 583 14.30 5.56 11.60
CA PHE A 583 13.17 6.40 11.22
C PHE A 583 12.46 7.01 12.43
N GLY A 584 12.56 6.38 13.61
CA GLY A 584 11.93 6.87 14.83
C GLY A 584 10.40 6.76 14.82
N PHE A 585 9.84 5.78 14.09
CA PHE A 585 8.41 5.56 14.07
C PHE A 585 7.93 5.01 15.42
N ALA A 586 6.74 5.43 15.85
CA ALA A 586 6.15 5.01 17.13
C ALA A 586 5.76 3.51 17.13
N GLY A 587 5.45 2.99 15.96
CA GLY A 587 5.09 1.60 15.69
C GLY A 587 4.93 1.39 14.21
N ALA A 588 4.30 0.30 13.82
CA ALA A 588 3.92 -0.01 12.45
C ALA A 588 2.40 -0.13 12.33
N ASP A 589 1.88 0.16 11.14
CA ASP A 589 0.48 -0.05 10.81
C ASP A 589 0.06 -1.50 11.04
N ALA A 590 -1.16 -1.73 11.52
CA ALA A 590 -1.65 -3.07 11.84
C ALA A 590 -1.73 -4.00 10.61
N SER A 591 -1.94 -3.45 9.41
CA SER A 591 -1.96 -4.18 8.14
C SER A 591 -0.57 -4.35 7.50
N PHE A 592 0.45 -3.63 7.98
CA PHE A 592 1.80 -3.68 7.43
C PHE A 592 2.37 -5.10 7.27
N PRO A 593 2.27 -6.01 8.27
CA PRO A 593 2.80 -7.37 8.12
C PRO A 593 2.15 -8.14 6.96
N LEU A 594 0.84 -7.98 6.77
CA LEU A 594 0.11 -8.63 5.67
C LEU A 594 0.56 -8.13 4.30
N PHE A 595 0.63 -6.81 4.14
CA PHE A 595 1.07 -6.20 2.89
C PHE A 595 2.52 -6.52 2.57
N ALA A 596 3.42 -6.38 3.54
CA ALA A 596 4.82 -6.77 3.39
C ALA A 596 4.94 -8.25 2.99
N PHE A 597 4.15 -9.15 3.61
CA PHE A 597 4.13 -10.56 3.26
C PHE A 597 3.69 -10.78 1.82
N ILE A 598 2.55 -10.23 1.41
CA ILE A 598 1.99 -10.44 0.08
C ILE A 598 2.95 -9.93 -1.00
N PHE A 599 3.50 -8.72 -0.84
CA PHE A 599 4.41 -8.17 -1.83
C PHE A 599 5.75 -8.90 -1.88
N LEU A 600 6.36 -9.21 -0.73
CA LEU A 600 7.62 -9.94 -0.69
C LEU A 600 7.49 -11.35 -1.23
N VAL A 601 6.40 -12.03 -0.88
CA VAL A 601 6.18 -13.42 -1.30
C VAL A 601 5.74 -13.46 -2.75
N ALA A 602 4.76 -12.65 -3.17
CA ALA A 602 4.27 -12.66 -4.54
C ALA A 602 5.35 -12.23 -5.55
N LEU A 603 6.07 -11.13 -5.28
CA LEU A 603 7.12 -10.64 -6.17
C LEU A 603 8.45 -11.41 -6.01
N GLY A 604 8.74 -11.93 -4.81
CA GLY A 604 9.96 -12.70 -4.56
C GLY A 604 9.95 -14.08 -5.21
N ILE A 605 8.80 -14.73 -5.30
CA ILE A 605 8.68 -16.07 -5.90
C ILE A 605 8.97 -16.09 -7.38
N ASP A 606 8.64 -15.05 -8.10
CA ASP A 606 8.85 -14.92 -9.54
C ASP A 606 10.28 -15.25 -9.94
N TYR A 607 11.20 -14.68 -9.24
CA TYR A 607 12.60 -14.94 -9.52
C TYR A 607 13.07 -16.35 -9.09
N ASN A 608 12.47 -16.95 -8.07
CA ASN A 608 12.71 -18.35 -7.72
C ASN A 608 12.22 -19.28 -8.83
N ILE A 609 11.09 -18.95 -9.44
CA ILE A 609 10.56 -19.65 -10.62
C ILE A 609 11.58 -19.61 -11.76
N PHE A 610 12.13 -18.41 -12.05
CA PHE A 610 13.13 -18.25 -13.13
C PHE A 610 14.39 -19.03 -12.89
N LEU A 611 14.98 -18.91 -11.70
CA LEU A 611 16.19 -19.66 -11.35
C LEU A 611 15.94 -21.16 -11.47
N MET A 612 14.91 -21.66 -10.82
CA MET A 612 14.65 -23.10 -10.72
C MET A 612 14.17 -23.74 -12.04
N THR A 613 13.46 -22.97 -12.87
CA THR A 613 13.10 -23.41 -14.22
C THR A 613 14.37 -23.59 -15.07
N ARG A 614 15.31 -22.65 -15.00
CA ARG A 614 16.59 -22.75 -15.69
C ARG A 614 17.46 -23.87 -15.13
N VAL A 615 17.52 -23.98 -13.80
CA VAL A 615 18.23 -25.10 -13.14
C VAL A 615 17.66 -26.44 -13.60
N ARG A 616 16.33 -26.58 -13.70
CA ARG A 616 15.68 -27.79 -14.18
C ARG A 616 16.05 -28.12 -15.63
N GLU A 617 16.09 -27.13 -16.51
CA GLU A 617 16.48 -27.27 -17.91
C GLU A 617 17.95 -27.77 -18.01
N GLU A 618 18.87 -27.13 -17.27
CA GLU A 618 20.29 -27.52 -17.29
C GLU A 618 20.55 -28.87 -16.56
N SER A 619 19.76 -29.16 -15.49
CA SER A 619 19.85 -30.44 -14.78
C SER A 619 19.54 -31.64 -15.70
N GLY A 620 18.60 -31.44 -16.65
CA GLY A 620 18.30 -32.47 -17.65
C GLY A 620 19.45 -32.75 -18.62
N LYS A 621 20.44 -31.85 -18.75
CA LYS A 621 21.58 -31.98 -19.66
C LYS A 621 22.85 -32.46 -18.96
N MET A 622 23.11 -32.01 -17.73
CA MET A 622 24.42 -32.23 -17.08
C MET A 622 24.36 -32.65 -15.59
N GLY A 623 23.18 -33.02 -15.10
CA GLY A 623 22.98 -33.37 -13.68
C GLY A 623 22.65 -32.12 -12.82
N THR A 624 22.10 -32.35 -11.61
CA THR A 624 21.53 -31.27 -10.78
C THR A 624 22.61 -30.36 -10.21
N ARG A 625 23.73 -30.89 -9.72
CA ARG A 625 24.78 -30.10 -9.08
C ARG A 625 25.45 -29.14 -10.05
N LYS A 626 25.79 -29.61 -11.25
CA LYS A 626 26.34 -28.75 -12.30
C LYS A 626 25.28 -27.82 -12.89
N GLY A 627 24.03 -28.32 -13.02
CA GLY A 627 22.90 -27.56 -13.54
C GLY A 627 22.57 -26.34 -12.71
N VAL A 628 22.61 -26.43 -11.37
CA VAL A 628 22.33 -25.29 -10.48
C VAL A 628 23.40 -24.21 -10.60
N ILE A 629 24.67 -24.59 -10.69
CA ILE A 629 25.77 -23.61 -10.84
C ILE A 629 25.68 -22.89 -12.19
N LYS A 630 25.43 -23.63 -13.27
CA LYS A 630 25.25 -23.03 -14.60
C LYS A 630 23.99 -22.15 -14.65
N GLY A 631 22.88 -22.62 -14.08
CA GLY A 631 21.64 -21.82 -13.96
C GLY A 631 21.89 -20.48 -13.26
N LEU A 632 22.59 -20.50 -12.11
CA LEU A 632 22.97 -19.30 -11.37
C LEU A 632 23.85 -18.34 -12.19
N MET A 633 24.89 -18.87 -12.86
CA MET A 633 25.80 -18.07 -13.69
C MET A 633 25.08 -17.35 -14.83
N VAL A 634 24.11 -18.00 -15.47
CA VAL A 634 23.36 -17.48 -16.61
C VAL A 634 22.29 -16.47 -16.16
N THR A 635 21.55 -16.76 -15.09
CA THR A 635 20.40 -15.94 -14.67
C THR A 635 20.75 -14.87 -13.65
N GLY A 636 21.85 -15.00 -12.93
CA GLY A 636 22.17 -14.16 -11.77
C GLY A 636 22.21 -12.65 -12.09
N SER A 637 22.81 -12.24 -13.23
CA SER A 637 22.88 -10.82 -13.61
C SER A 637 21.50 -10.24 -13.93
N VAL A 638 20.64 -11.00 -14.61
CA VAL A 638 19.28 -10.56 -14.99
C VAL A 638 18.44 -10.40 -13.77
N ILE A 639 18.41 -11.43 -12.91
CA ILE A 639 17.64 -11.46 -11.68
C ILE A 639 18.05 -10.32 -10.73
N THR A 640 19.37 -10.09 -10.55
CA THR A 640 19.83 -8.99 -9.67
C THR A 640 19.49 -7.62 -10.23
N SER A 641 19.61 -7.43 -11.55
CA SER A 641 19.21 -6.17 -12.18
C SER A 641 17.70 -5.92 -12.00
N ALA A 642 16.89 -6.93 -12.16
CA ALA A 642 15.44 -6.89 -11.97
C ALA A 642 15.09 -6.56 -10.50
N GLY A 643 15.72 -7.25 -9.55
CA GLY A 643 15.54 -6.95 -8.12
C GLY A 643 15.93 -5.53 -7.73
N ILE A 644 16.98 -4.96 -8.32
CA ILE A 644 17.37 -3.55 -8.08
C ILE A 644 16.31 -2.60 -8.65
N VAL A 645 15.77 -2.84 -9.84
CA VAL A 645 14.70 -2.02 -10.42
C VAL A 645 13.47 -2.07 -9.54
N LEU A 646 13.03 -3.27 -9.16
CA LEU A 646 11.85 -3.46 -8.32
C LEU A 646 12.02 -2.81 -6.93
N ALA A 647 13.18 -3.01 -6.29
CA ALA A 647 13.50 -2.40 -5.00
C ALA A 647 13.45 -0.87 -5.06
N ALA A 648 14.02 -0.28 -6.09
CA ALA A 648 13.99 1.16 -6.25
C ALA A 648 12.59 1.69 -6.58
N THR A 649 11.80 0.94 -7.37
CA THR A 649 10.42 1.31 -7.69
C THR A 649 9.56 1.36 -6.43
N PHE A 650 9.63 0.34 -5.57
CA PHE A 650 8.92 0.35 -4.29
C PHE A 650 9.51 1.35 -3.29
N GLY A 651 10.84 1.57 -3.31
CA GLY A 651 11.50 2.56 -2.46
C GLY A 651 10.98 3.99 -2.68
N VAL A 652 10.41 4.30 -3.85
CA VAL A 652 9.76 5.60 -4.11
C VAL A 652 8.55 5.84 -3.19
N LEU A 653 7.85 4.79 -2.74
CA LEU A 653 6.76 4.94 -1.77
C LEU A 653 7.21 5.63 -0.47
N GLY A 654 8.48 5.51 -0.10
CA GLY A 654 9.05 6.18 1.07
C GLY A 654 9.22 7.71 0.94
N ILE A 655 8.96 8.29 -0.23
CA ILE A 655 8.97 9.75 -0.43
C ILE A 655 7.65 10.37 0.06
N LEU A 656 6.61 9.54 0.15
CA LEU A 656 5.29 9.98 0.54
C LEU A 656 5.24 10.29 2.05
N PRO A 657 4.48 11.30 2.46
CA PRO A 657 4.42 11.73 3.85
C PRO A 657 3.58 10.80 4.75
N LEU A 658 3.48 9.52 4.42
CA LEU A 658 2.70 8.50 5.12
C LEU A 658 3.58 7.37 5.62
N VAL A 659 3.52 7.09 6.92
CA VAL A 659 4.33 6.06 7.60
C VAL A 659 4.09 4.69 6.98
N PHE A 660 2.83 4.28 6.78
CA PHE A 660 2.49 2.99 6.16
C PHE A 660 3.15 2.77 4.79
N LEU A 661 3.16 3.80 3.93
CA LEU A 661 3.77 3.70 2.60
C LEU A 661 5.30 3.70 2.67
N ALA A 662 5.88 4.44 3.60
CA ALA A 662 7.31 4.41 3.86
C ALA A 662 7.76 3.05 4.40
N GLU A 663 6.98 2.44 5.32
CA GLU A 663 7.19 1.09 5.83
C GLU A 663 7.13 0.05 4.73
N LEU A 664 6.08 0.08 3.92
CA LEU A 664 5.89 -0.85 2.81
C LEU A 664 6.99 -0.68 1.76
N GLY A 665 7.31 0.56 1.39
CA GLY A 665 8.36 0.88 0.44
C GLY A 665 9.71 0.35 0.89
N PHE A 666 10.09 0.60 2.15
CA PHE A 666 11.34 0.08 2.72
C PHE A 666 11.36 -1.45 2.80
N ALA A 667 10.28 -2.05 3.33
CA ALA A 667 10.19 -3.50 3.51
C ALA A 667 10.33 -4.24 2.18
N VAL A 668 9.59 -3.79 1.15
CA VAL A 668 9.65 -4.42 -0.18
C VAL A 668 11.00 -4.17 -0.83
N ALA A 669 11.52 -2.92 -0.79
CA ALA A 669 12.82 -2.60 -1.37
C ALA A 669 13.94 -3.42 -0.74
N PHE A 670 14.05 -3.42 0.59
CA PHE A 670 15.07 -4.17 1.31
C PHE A 670 14.89 -5.69 1.14
N GLY A 671 13.66 -6.19 1.30
CA GLY A 671 13.37 -7.62 1.23
C GLY A 671 13.64 -8.21 -0.15
N VAL A 672 13.29 -7.49 -1.23
CA VAL A 672 13.62 -7.91 -2.61
C VAL A 672 15.13 -7.93 -2.83
N LEU A 673 15.88 -6.96 -2.31
CA LEU A 673 17.35 -6.97 -2.38
C LEU A 673 17.94 -8.12 -1.57
N LEU A 674 17.47 -8.36 -0.34
CA LEU A 674 17.89 -9.46 0.51
C LEU A 674 17.64 -10.81 -0.20
N ASP A 675 16.44 -10.97 -0.75
CA ASP A 675 16.04 -12.18 -1.46
C ASP A 675 16.88 -12.39 -2.73
N THR A 676 17.08 -11.35 -3.52
CA THR A 676 17.80 -11.42 -4.80
C THR A 676 19.31 -11.63 -4.62
N ILE A 677 19.94 -10.93 -3.68
CA ILE A 677 21.40 -10.93 -3.53
C ILE A 677 21.85 -12.09 -2.62
N ILE A 678 21.12 -12.40 -1.56
CA ILE A 678 21.54 -13.39 -0.56
C ILE A 678 20.78 -14.70 -0.73
N VAL A 679 19.46 -14.68 -0.62
CA VAL A 679 18.68 -15.93 -0.59
C VAL A 679 18.82 -16.69 -1.90
N ARG A 680 18.58 -16.04 -2.99
CA ARG A 680 18.55 -16.64 -4.31
C ARG A 680 19.92 -16.88 -4.93
N SER A 681 20.87 -16.01 -4.63
CA SER A 681 22.21 -16.13 -5.22
C SER A 681 23.13 -17.06 -4.44
N ILE A 682 22.85 -17.29 -3.14
CA ILE A 682 23.70 -18.11 -2.27
C ILE A 682 22.90 -19.22 -1.59
N LEU A 683 21.85 -18.91 -0.83
CA LEU A 683 21.14 -19.89 0.00
C LEU A 683 20.46 -20.98 -0.82
N VAL A 684 19.61 -20.60 -1.77
CA VAL A 684 18.86 -21.54 -2.61
C VAL A 684 19.78 -22.40 -3.47
N PRO A 685 20.77 -21.85 -4.22
CA PRO A 685 21.69 -22.66 -4.99
C PRO A 685 22.52 -23.62 -4.11
N ALA A 686 22.96 -23.17 -2.94
CA ALA A 686 23.73 -24.01 -2.03
C ALA A 686 22.91 -25.18 -1.46
N LEU A 687 21.64 -24.93 -1.09
CA LEU A 687 20.70 -25.98 -0.65
C LEU A 687 20.38 -26.98 -1.77
N VAL A 688 20.10 -26.49 -2.97
CA VAL A 688 19.81 -27.34 -4.13
C VAL A 688 21.05 -28.20 -4.51
N HIS A 689 22.23 -27.61 -4.46
CA HIS A 689 23.50 -28.32 -4.72
C HIS A 689 23.76 -29.42 -3.67
N GLU A 690 23.50 -29.14 -2.38
CA GLU A 690 23.69 -30.13 -1.29
C GLU A 690 22.69 -31.27 -1.39
N ILE A 691 21.41 -30.98 -1.63
CA ILE A 691 20.34 -31.98 -1.76
C ILE A 691 20.52 -32.82 -3.04
N GLY A 692 21.02 -32.21 -4.10
CA GLY A 692 21.23 -32.86 -5.41
C GLY A 692 19.92 -33.29 -6.07
N PRO A 693 19.91 -34.42 -6.85
CA PRO A 693 18.74 -34.82 -7.64
C PRO A 693 17.45 -35.00 -6.86
N LYS A 694 17.54 -35.33 -5.56
CA LYS A 694 16.37 -35.53 -4.69
C LYS A 694 15.48 -34.30 -4.60
N VAL A 695 16.03 -33.13 -4.88
CA VAL A 695 15.26 -31.86 -4.93
C VAL A 695 14.10 -31.93 -5.93
N TRP A 696 14.18 -32.75 -6.96
CA TRP A 696 13.17 -32.92 -8.00
C TRP A 696 12.09 -33.97 -7.73
N TRP A 697 12.06 -34.58 -6.53
CA TRP A 697 11.03 -35.55 -6.21
C TRP A 697 9.62 -34.94 -6.25
N PRO A 698 8.61 -35.58 -6.87
CA PRO A 698 8.57 -36.94 -7.47
C PRO A 698 8.91 -37.03 -8.98
N SER A 699 9.45 -35.99 -9.59
CA SER A 699 9.81 -35.96 -11.02
C SER A 699 10.87 -37.02 -11.38
N LYS A 700 10.90 -37.43 -12.66
CA LYS A 700 11.90 -38.38 -13.17
C LYS A 700 13.35 -37.87 -13.00
N LEU A 701 13.57 -36.57 -12.93
CA LEU A 701 14.89 -35.99 -12.65
C LEU A 701 15.47 -36.38 -11.29
N SER A 702 14.63 -36.73 -10.33
CA SER A 702 15.08 -37.20 -9.00
C SER A 702 15.85 -38.50 -9.05
N LYS A 703 15.73 -39.27 -10.14
CA LYS A 703 16.39 -40.57 -10.36
C LYS A 703 17.59 -40.46 -11.31
N SER A 704 17.89 -39.28 -11.85
CA SER A 704 19.06 -39.06 -12.70
C SER A 704 20.34 -39.13 -11.88
N ALA A 705 21.40 -39.73 -12.43
CA ALA A 705 22.73 -39.67 -11.84
C ALA A 705 23.25 -38.19 -11.94
N ASP A 706 23.95 -37.74 -10.89
CA ASP A 706 24.60 -36.42 -10.86
C ASP A 706 25.92 -36.44 -11.62
#